data_def2ca54579f55c65121e808dd41b759
#
_entry.id   def2ca54579f55c65121e808dd41b759
#
_cell.length_a   1.000
_cell.length_b   1.000
_cell.length_c   1.000
_cell.angle_alpha   90.00
_cell.angle_beta   90.00
_cell.angle_gamma   90.00
#
_symmetry.space_group_name_H-M   'P 1'
#
loop_
_entity.id
_entity.type
_entity.pdbx_description
1 polymer ?
#
loop_
_entity_poly.entity_id
_entity_poly.type
_entity_poly.pdbx_seq_one_letter_code
_entity_poly.pdbx_strand_id
1 'polypeptide(L)'
;MRTEATTAKTSVQFFCSDLDGTLLGNPEAARRFKAAWEELPRNTRPLLCYASGRLVQDVIDMLATGVLPWPDYVIGGVGTQIYDGRRKRPLNEFSQQFSAGWQLEKIEAIVGAFPGVTRQPPQFLHLYKSSWYLPHAMPETITALEQQLVDAGLQVCVVYSSARDLDVLPANSTKGGALDWLCRRLNVSLDKVLVAGDTGNDASMFLLPGVQGIVVENAQPELIEAVVKVPTFNATRVDADGVLEGLEHFGVIPSAPQPAASALSAEQMDPTLRMLFSEAALGSLTSEERALIATGYRHALLALRKNITPLGFSACSLADNDVTGTDINYRSVWARDGSITIVGTIELNDPDIRAAQKATLRTLFDHLAPNGQMPANVRIDDGTPDYSGVGGICSIDSALWAVIAFHAYVRKTGDLELLAEYAGRIQRVMDWLGALDSNNDLLLEIPEAGDWTDLFGRSYHVLYDEVLWYRANVAHGRMLELQKDFDAASGCLRLSQAIRSRILATFWPSTQPPVAGAPAVPFSFAQQQSSVGDASYLLAEITPFSFNWRCDVLGNVQAFISNVLDADRARTAFKFMWGVGINEPYPVVNLYPPVQAGDPDWRPYYTVNLLNLPGHYHNGGIWPFIGGMWVRFIHRLGLYEVACRELLKLAQVNRLGKNQEWEFNEWVHSRTGRPMGKCFQAWSASSYIHACQELQINADQLDHE
;
A
#
# COMPACT_ATOMS: atom_id res chain seq x y z
N MET A 1 42.42 -32.65 32.10
CA MET A 1 42.85 -31.53 31.25
C MET A 1 42.14 -31.68 29.92
N ARG A 2 41.03 -31.02 29.75
CA ARG A 2 40.35 -30.83 28.42
C ARG A 2 40.72 -29.44 27.95
N THR A 3 41.50 -29.36 26.92
CA THR A 3 41.84 -28.14 26.21
C THR A 3 40.59 -27.65 25.46
N GLU A 4 39.97 -26.61 25.98
CA GLU A 4 39.00 -25.82 25.21
C GLU A 4 39.75 -25.08 24.11
N ALA A 5 39.50 -25.45 22.87
CA ALA A 5 39.95 -24.70 21.71
C ALA A 5 39.08 -23.44 21.64
N THR A 6 39.63 -22.33 22.05
CA THR A 6 39.07 -20.99 21.85
C THR A 6 39.15 -20.68 20.35
N THR A 7 38.08 -20.93 19.61
CA THR A 7 37.93 -20.42 18.24
C THR A 7 37.90 -18.90 18.34
N ALA A 8 38.94 -18.24 17.84
CA ALA A 8 38.97 -16.79 17.67
C ALA A 8 37.79 -16.39 16.76
N LYS A 9 36.80 -15.66 17.30
CA LYS A 9 35.69 -15.07 16.53
C LYS A 9 36.32 -14.13 15.50
N THR A 10 36.28 -14.49 14.23
CA THR A 10 36.63 -13.61 13.11
C THR A 10 35.64 -12.46 13.11
N SER A 11 36.08 -11.23 13.31
CA SER A 11 35.21 -10.06 13.32
C SER A 11 34.69 -9.81 11.90
N VAL A 12 33.36 -9.90 11.72
CA VAL A 12 32.69 -9.53 10.48
C VAL A 12 33.02 -8.08 10.13
N GLN A 13 33.46 -7.84 8.88
CA GLN A 13 33.78 -6.50 8.38
C GLN A 13 32.80 -6.00 7.32
N PHE A 14 32.07 -6.92 6.69
CA PHE A 14 31.13 -6.61 5.63
C PHE A 14 29.89 -7.48 5.79
N PHE A 15 28.72 -6.87 5.83
CA PHE A 15 27.43 -7.56 5.86
C PHE A 15 26.67 -7.24 4.58
N CYS A 16 26.29 -8.27 3.82
CA CYS A 16 25.52 -8.15 2.59
C CYS A 16 24.22 -8.95 2.69
N SER A 17 23.10 -8.28 2.63
CA SER A 17 21.79 -8.93 2.74
C SER A 17 20.96 -8.75 1.48
N ASP A 18 20.22 -9.78 1.11
CA ASP A 18 19.06 -9.61 0.25
C ASP A 18 18.01 -8.73 0.93
N LEU A 19 17.05 -8.26 0.14
CA LEU A 19 15.98 -7.37 0.59
C LEU A 19 14.64 -8.08 0.71
N ASP A 20 14.10 -8.56 -0.42
CA ASP A 20 12.73 -9.05 -0.52
C ASP A 20 12.60 -10.47 0.04
N GLY A 21 11.90 -10.63 1.18
CA GLY A 21 11.80 -11.90 1.89
C GLY A 21 12.93 -12.17 2.89
N THR A 22 13.95 -11.28 2.94
CA THR A 22 15.07 -11.38 3.88
C THR A 22 15.07 -10.23 4.90
N LEU A 23 15.06 -8.97 4.44
CA LEU A 23 14.94 -7.79 5.32
C LEU A 23 13.56 -7.12 5.20
N LEU A 24 12.91 -7.32 4.06
CA LEU A 24 11.61 -6.78 3.71
C LEU A 24 10.60 -7.92 3.63
N GLY A 25 9.79 -8.08 4.61
CA GLY A 25 8.73 -9.08 4.70
C GLY A 25 7.87 -8.72 5.90
N ASN A 26 8.53 -8.53 7.04
CA ASN A 26 7.91 -8.03 8.26
C ASN A 26 8.46 -6.64 8.59
N PRO A 27 7.63 -5.61 8.56
CA PRO A 27 8.05 -4.24 8.80
C PRO A 27 8.55 -3.94 10.22
N GLU A 28 8.00 -4.63 11.22
CA GLU A 28 8.48 -4.51 12.59
C GLU A 28 9.87 -5.13 12.73
N ALA A 29 10.10 -6.25 12.07
CA ALA A 29 11.41 -6.87 12.01
C ALA A 29 12.42 -5.96 11.30
N ALA A 30 12.03 -5.31 10.19
CA ALA A 30 12.85 -4.34 9.49
C ALA A 30 13.21 -3.13 10.38
N ARG A 31 12.25 -2.62 11.17
CA ARG A 31 12.51 -1.55 12.16
C ARG A 31 13.44 -2.00 13.27
N ARG A 32 13.26 -3.20 13.81
CA ARG A 32 14.18 -3.76 14.83
C ARG A 32 15.58 -3.91 14.26
N PHE A 33 15.69 -4.42 13.05
CA PHE A 33 16.98 -4.49 12.35
C PHE A 33 17.63 -3.10 12.22
N LYS A 34 16.85 -2.10 11.74
CA LYS A 34 17.33 -0.72 11.61
C LYS A 34 17.82 -0.16 12.93
N ALA A 35 17.02 -0.29 13.98
CA ALA A 35 17.39 0.21 15.31
C ALA A 35 18.67 -0.47 15.83
N ALA A 36 18.73 -1.79 15.79
CA ALA A 36 19.90 -2.55 16.24
C ALA A 36 21.16 -2.21 15.41
N TRP A 37 21.00 -2.00 14.11
CA TRP A 37 22.11 -1.63 13.23
C TRP A 37 22.61 -0.21 13.49
N GLU A 38 21.72 0.74 13.69
CA GLU A 38 22.05 2.15 13.93
C GLU A 38 22.66 2.38 15.32
N GLU A 39 22.34 1.54 16.31
CA GLU A 39 22.96 1.54 17.64
C GLU A 39 24.42 1.07 17.64
N LEU A 40 24.86 0.34 16.63
CA LEU A 40 26.24 -0.12 16.55
C LEU A 40 27.21 1.07 16.44
N PRO A 41 28.31 1.07 17.24
CA PRO A 41 29.31 2.13 17.18
C PRO A 41 29.93 2.20 15.78
N ARG A 42 29.99 3.40 15.18
CA ARG A 42 30.45 3.60 13.79
C ARG A 42 31.84 3.05 13.49
N ASN A 43 32.70 2.97 14.50
CA ASN A 43 34.07 2.46 14.35
C ASN A 43 34.21 0.94 14.37
N THR A 44 33.20 0.23 14.80
CA THR A 44 33.19 -1.25 14.86
C THR A 44 32.12 -1.88 13.98
N ARG A 45 31.18 -1.07 13.48
CA ARG A 45 30.08 -1.51 12.63
C ARG A 45 30.60 -2.00 11.28
N PRO A 46 30.22 -3.21 10.82
CA PRO A 46 30.55 -3.68 9.48
C PRO A 46 30.03 -2.75 8.39
N LEU A 47 30.63 -2.76 7.21
CA LEU A 47 30.04 -2.14 6.03
C LEU A 47 28.73 -2.85 5.68
N LEU A 48 27.70 -2.08 5.38
CA LEU A 48 26.37 -2.58 5.02
C LEU A 48 26.17 -2.53 3.51
N CYS A 49 25.78 -3.65 2.94
CA CYS A 49 25.41 -3.76 1.53
C CYS A 49 24.03 -4.41 1.40
N TYR A 50 23.23 -3.94 0.47
CA TYR A 50 22.03 -4.63 0.04
C TYR A 50 22.22 -5.19 -1.36
N ALA A 51 21.79 -6.45 -1.57
CA ALA A 51 21.91 -7.15 -2.86
C ALA A 51 20.53 -7.62 -3.30
N SER A 52 19.94 -6.98 -4.31
CA SER A 52 18.55 -7.21 -4.72
C SER A 52 18.41 -7.50 -6.21
N GLY A 53 17.32 -8.19 -6.57
CA GLY A 53 16.84 -8.29 -7.95
C GLY A 53 16.34 -6.98 -8.52
N ARG A 54 15.93 -6.03 -7.65
CA ARG A 54 15.48 -4.68 -8.01
C ARG A 54 16.62 -3.89 -8.65
N LEU A 55 16.27 -2.93 -9.51
CA LEU A 55 17.27 -1.97 -10.00
C LEU A 55 17.76 -1.08 -8.85
N VAL A 56 18.99 -0.59 -8.97
CA VAL A 56 19.60 0.28 -7.95
C VAL A 56 18.71 1.49 -7.63
N GLN A 57 18.07 2.10 -8.63
CA GLN A 57 17.20 3.25 -8.41
C GLN A 57 16.00 2.90 -7.53
N ASP A 58 15.36 1.76 -7.76
CA ASP A 58 14.22 1.29 -6.97
C ASP A 58 14.61 1.04 -5.51
N VAL A 59 15.83 0.49 -5.30
CA VAL A 59 16.37 0.29 -3.94
C VAL A 59 16.65 1.64 -3.26
N ILE A 60 17.22 2.61 -3.98
CA ILE A 60 17.48 3.96 -3.44
C ILE A 60 16.18 4.65 -3.07
N ASP A 61 15.17 4.58 -3.93
CA ASP A 61 13.87 5.20 -3.70
C ASP A 61 13.17 4.57 -2.48
N MET A 62 13.24 3.26 -2.34
CA MET A 62 12.78 2.54 -1.15
C MET A 62 13.55 2.95 0.10
N LEU A 63 14.88 3.04 0.04
CA LEU A 63 15.72 3.46 1.18
C LEU A 63 15.48 4.91 1.60
N ALA A 64 15.10 5.78 0.66
CA ALA A 64 14.73 7.16 0.95
C ALA A 64 13.50 7.27 1.88
N THR A 65 12.69 6.22 1.96
CA THR A 65 11.57 6.12 2.93
C THR A 65 12.01 5.90 4.37
N GLY A 66 13.28 5.52 4.57
CA GLY A 66 13.82 5.28 5.90
C GLY A 66 13.46 3.91 6.51
N VAL A 67 12.92 2.98 5.74
CA VAL A 67 12.50 1.64 6.21
C VAL A 67 13.67 0.79 6.70
N LEU A 68 14.85 0.96 6.10
CA LEU A 68 16.10 0.30 6.47
C LEU A 68 17.22 1.33 6.71
N PRO A 69 18.32 0.95 7.37
CA PRO A 69 19.48 1.81 7.47
C PRO A 69 20.03 2.16 6.08
N TRP A 70 20.55 3.37 5.92
CA TRP A 70 21.22 3.73 4.66
C TRP A 70 22.50 2.91 4.51
N PRO A 71 22.66 2.14 3.42
CA PRO A 71 23.79 1.24 3.24
C PRO A 71 25.04 1.97 2.74
N ASP A 72 26.18 1.32 2.93
CA ASP A 72 27.43 1.76 2.30
C ASP A 72 27.43 1.46 0.80
N TYR A 73 26.79 0.33 0.40
CA TYR A 73 26.70 -0.10 -1.00
C TYR A 73 25.34 -0.74 -1.30
N VAL A 74 24.95 -0.67 -2.58
CA VAL A 74 23.80 -1.42 -3.12
C VAL A 74 24.24 -2.17 -4.36
N ILE A 75 23.95 -3.45 -4.41
CA ILE A 75 24.04 -4.32 -5.58
C ILE A 75 22.61 -4.49 -6.10
N GLY A 76 22.35 -4.04 -7.33
CA GLY A 76 21.03 -4.10 -7.96
C GLY A 76 21.03 -4.88 -9.25
N GLY A 77 19.82 -5.10 -9.82
CA GLY A 77 19.63 -5.76 -11.10
C GLY A 77 20.23 -7.17 -11.15
N VAL A 78 20.04 -7.95 -10.08
CA VAL A 78 20.60 -9.31 -9.92
C VAL A 78 22.13 -9.34 -10.06
N GLY A 79 22.82 -8.25 -9.67
CA GLY A 79 24.28 -8.18 -9.76
C GLY A 79 24.82 -7.51 -11.03
N THR A 80 24.02 -6.75 -11.77
CA THR A 80 24.48 -5.97 -12.93
C THR A 80 24.89 -4.53 -12.59
N GLN A 81 24.48 -4.04 -11.42
CA GLN A 81 24.69 -2.66 -10.98
C GLN A 81 25.30 -2.63 -9.59
N ILE A 82 26.21 -1.68 -9.33
CA ILE A 82 26.68 -1.36 -7.98
C ILE A 82 26.61 0.15 -7.77
N TYR A 83 26.08 0.56 -6.61
CA TYR A 83 25.99 1.94 -6.18
C TYR A 83 26.77 2.15 -4.87
N ASP A 84 27.59 3.20 -4.83
CA ASP A 84 28.29 3.67 -3.62
C ASP A 84 27.37 4.60 -2.85
N GLY A 85 26.73 4.07 -1.80
CA GLY A 85 25.81 4.82 -0.95
C GLY A 85 26.47 5.93 -0.14
N ARG A 86 27.76 5.81 0.15
CA ARG A 86 28.54 6.85 0.86
C ARG A 86 28.84 8.05 -0.02
N ARG A 87 29.13 7.82 -1.32
CA ARG A 87 29.42 8.87 -2.32
C ARG A 87 28.21 9.25 -3.15
N LYS A 88 27.08 8.54 -2.97
CA LYS A 88 25.81 8.72 -3.69
C LYS A 88 25.99 8.71 -5.20
N ARG A 89 26.69 7.70 -5.72
CA ARG A 89 26.93 7.56 -7.16
C ARG A 89 27.04 6.11 -7.60
N PRO A 90 26.65 5.78 -8.84
CA PRO A 90 26.88 4.45 -9.40
C PRO A 90 28.40 4.20 -9.61
N LEU A 91 28.79 2.93 -9.51
CA LEU A 91 30.14 2.47 -9.86
C LEU A 91 30.13 1.96 -11.30
N ASN A 92 30.13 2.88 -12.27
CA ASN A 92 29.99 2.57 -13.69
C ASN A 92 31.11 1.65 -14.21
N GLU A 93 32.30 1.70 -13.63
CA GLU A 93 33.41 0.81 -13.94
C GLU A 93 33.08 -0.67 -13.70
N PHE A 94 32.16 -0.96 -12.79
CA PHE A 94 31.67 -2.33 -12.61
C PHE A 94 30.78 -2.75 -13.77
N SER A 95 29.77 -1.94 -14.12
CA SER A 95 28.86 -2.27 -15.21
C SER A 95 29.53 -2.29 -16.57
N GLN A 96 30.56 -1.47 -16.80
CA GLN A 96 31.29 -1.42 -18.06
C GLN A 96 32.02 -2.73 -18.39
N GLN A 97 32.38 -3.55 -17.40
CA GLN A 97 32.99 -4.85 -17.67
C GLN A 97 32.09 -5.79 -18.47
N PHE A 98 30.78 -5.58 -18.44
CA PHE A 98 29.82 -6.39 -19.17
C PHE A 98 29.66 -5.97 -20.64
N SER A 99 30.23 -4.84 -21.06
CA SER A 99 30.10 -4.34 -22.44
C SER A 99 30.78 -5.29 -23.48
N ALA A 100 31.84 -5.99 -23.08
CA ALA A 100 32.48 -6.94 -23.93
C ALA A 100 31.68 -8.25 -24.02
N GLY A 101 31.07 -8.52 -25.18
CA GLY A 101 30.28 -9.73 -25.41
C GLY A 101 28.81 -9.63 -25.16
N TRP A 102 28.31 -8.53 -24.54
CA TRP A 102 26.89 -8.28 -24.39
C TRP A 102 26.28 -7.75 -25.67
N GLN A 103 25.29 -8.42 -26.22
CA GLN A 103 24.61 -8.07 -27.47
C GLN A 103 23.10 -8.03 -27.22
N LEU A 104 22.62 -6.94 -26.59
CA LEU A 104 21.24 -6.80 -26.14
C LEU A 104 20.21 -7.05 -27.25
N GLU A 105 20.39 -6.43 -28.44
CA GLU A 105 19.46 -6.59 -29.56
C GLU A 105 19.36 -8.05 -30.04
N LYS A 106 20.50 -8.79 -30.06
CA LYS A 106 20.50 -10.18 -30.42
C LYS A 106 19.84 -11.08 -29.36
N ILE A 107 20.08 -10.78 -28.10
CA ILE A 107 19.44 -11.47 -26.97
C ILE A 107 17.93 -11.28 -27.04
N GLU A 108 17.46 -10.02 -27.19
CA GLU A 108 16.04 -9.70 -27.28
C GLU A 108 15.35 -10.34 -28.49
N ALA A 109 16.05 -10.45 -29.62
CA ALA A 109 15.52 -11.13 -30.81
C ALA A 109 15.33 -12.63 -30.57
N ILE A 110 16.27 -13.31 -29.88
CA ILE A 110 16.19 -14.74 -29.58
C ILE A 110 15.11 -14.99 -28.52
N VAL A 111 15.15 -14.27 -27.41
CA VAL A 111 14.20 -14.47 -26.32
C VAL A 111 12.80 -14.08 -26.75
N GLY A 112 12.62 -12.96 -27.46
CA GLY A 112 11.31 -12.53 -27.95
C GLY A 112 10.67 -13.48 -28.98
N ALA A 113 11.46 -14.32 -29.65
CA ALA A 113 10.96 -15.37 -30.52
C ALA A 113 10.67 -16.68 -29.80
N PHE A 114 11.04 -16.79 -28.52
CA PHE A 114 10.84 -18.01 -27.74
C PHE A 114 9.36 -18.14 -27.32
N PRO A 115 8.75 -19.32 -27.45
CA PRO A 115 7.31 -19.48 -27.16
C PRO A 115 6.96 -19.17 -25.71
N GLY A 116 5.91 -18.41 -25.51
CA GLY A 116 5.34 -18.13 -24.18
C GLY A 116 6.00 -16.98 -23.42
N VAL A 117 7.02 -16.31 -23.98
CA VAL A 117 7.64 -15.15 -23.33
C VAL A 117 6.90 -13.86 -23.64
N THR A 118 6.90 -12.95 -22.69
CA THR A 118 6.42 -11.58 -22.85
C THR A 118 7.42 -10.62 -22.22
N ARG A 119 7.78 -9.55 -22.93
CA ARG A 119 8.79 -8.59 -22.44
C ARG A 119 8.25 -7.85 -21.22
N GLN A 120 9.09 -7.68 -20.21
CA GLN A 120 8.75 -6.84 -19.06
C GLN A 120 8.68 -5.36 -19.44
N PRO A 121 7.87 -4.55 -18.72
CA PRO A 121 7.77 -3.11 -18.93
C PRO A 121 9.13 -2.38 -18.84
N PRO A 122 9.29 -1.21 -19.53
CA PRO A 122 10.57 -0.50 -19.62
C PRO A 122 11.24 -0.18 -18.28
N GLN A 123 10.47 0.04 -17.21
CA GLN A 123 10.99 0.34 -15.89
C GLN A 123 11.79 -0.80 -15.24
N PHE A 124 11.62 -2.04 -15.71
CA PHE A 124 12.38 -3.21 -15.24
C PHE A 124 13.60 -3.53 -16.13
N LEU A 125 13.77 -2.80 -17.21
CA LEU A 125 14.82 -3.01 -18.18
C LEU A 125 16.07 -2.20 -17.84
N HIS A 126 17.23 -2.77 -18.11
CA HIS A 126 18.51 -2.09 -17.95
C HIS A 126 19.45 -2.48 -19.10
N LEU A 127 20.47 -1.65 -19.35
CA LEU A 127 21.43 -1.88 -20.45
C LEU A 127 22.05 -3.30 -20.44
N TYR A 128 22.27 -3.87 -19.25
CA TYR A 128 22.85 -5.20 -19.04
C TYR A 128 21.87 -6.18 -18.40
N LYS A 129 20.57 -5.99 -18.63
CA LYS A 129 19.51 -6.87 -18.14
C LYS A 129 18.35 -6.88 -19.13
N SER A 130 18.07 -8.06 -19.71
CA SER A 130 16.90 -8.30 -20.58
C SER A 130 15.87 -9.09 -19.79
N SER A 131 14.74 -8.47 -19.46
CA SER A 131 13.74 -9.01 -18.53
C SER A 131 12.44 -9.37 -19.23
N TRP A 132 11.93 -10.55 -18.94
CA TRP A 132 10.78 -11.16 -19.59
C TRP A 132 9.88 -11.86 -18.57
N TYR A 133 8.65 -12.11 -18.93
CA TYR A 133 7.76 -13.04 -18.25
C TYR A 133 7.71 -14.35 -19.02
N LEU A 134 7.87 -15.46 -18.33
CA LEU A 134 7.68 -16.82 -18.83
C LEU A 134 6.96 -17.64 -17.75
N PRO A 135 5.64 -17.58 -17.68
CA PRO A 135 4.88 -18.21 -16.58
C PRO A 135 5.04 -19.73 -16.56
N HIS A 136 5.27 -20.28 -15.37
CA HIS A 136 5.30 -21.72 -15.08
C HIS A 136 6.20 -22.54 -16.02
N ALA A 137 7.35 -21.98 -16.40
CA ALA A 137 8.32 -22.71 -17.23
C ALA A 137 8.87 -23.92 -16.49
N MET A 138 8.91 -25.04 -17.20
CA MET A 138 9.59 -26.24 -16.72
C MET A 138 11.11 -26.06 -16.81
N PRO A 139 11.92 -26.72 -15.96
CA PRO A 139 13.39 -26.62 -16.01
C PRO A 139 13.96 -26.90 -17.40
N GLU A 140 13.38 -27.84 -18.14
CA GLU A 140 13.79 -28.20 -19.49
C GLU A 140 13.57 -27.06 -20.48
N THR A 141 12.53 -26.25 -20.26
CA THR A 141 12.21 -25.05 -21.08
C THR A 141 13.26 -23.97 -20.88
N ILE A 142 13.71 -23.75 -19.65
CA ILE A 142 14.78 -22.80 -19.33
C ILE A 142 16.09 -23.26 -19.92
N THR A 143 16.45 -24.55 -19.76
CA THR A 143 17.65 -25.16 -20.34
C THR A 143 17.65 -25.06 -21.88
N ALA A 144 16.49 -25.24 -22.53
CA ALA A 144 16.40 -25.10 -23.98
C ALA A 144 16.63 -23.64 -24.44
N LEU A 145 16.16 -22.66 -23.71
CA LEU A 145 16.42 -21.24 -23.98
C LEU A 145 17.90 -20.90 -23.76
N GLU A 146 18.49 -21.37 -22.67
CA GLU A 146 19.94 -21.19 -22.40
C GLU A 146 20.77 -21.76 -23.52
N GLN A 147 20.44 -22.97 -24.00
CA GLN A 147 21.14 -23.60 -25.08
C GLN A 147 21.06 -22.80 -26.40
N GLN A 148 19.87 -22.23 -26.72
CA GLN A 148 19.72 -21.40 -27.91
C GLN A 148 20.59 -20.14 -27.85
N LEU A 149 20.69 -19.52 -26.65
CA LEU A 149 21.53 -18.34 -26.45
C LEU A 149 23.03 -18.69 -26.57
N VAL A 150 23.44 -19.83 -26.01
CA VAL A 150 24.81 -20.34 -26.10
C VAL A 150 25.18 -20.72 -27.57
N ASP A 151 24.27 -21.39 -28.27
CA ASP A 151 24.47 -21.77 -29.68
C ASP A 151 24.58 -20.54 -30.60
N ALA A 152 23.94 -19.44 -30.20
CA ALA A 152 24.09 -18.14 -30.85
C ALA A 152 25.43 -17.44 -30.56
N GLY A 153 26.30 -18.04 -29.74
CA GLY A 153 27.60 -17.50 -29.34
C GLY A 153 27.55 -16.40 -28.31
N LEU A 154 26.44 -16.33 -27.55
CA LEU A 154 26.23 -15.32 -26.48
C LEU A 154 26.77 -15.86 -25.15
N GLN A 155 27.49 -15.00 -24.41
CA GLN A 155 27.94 -15.30 -23.05
C GLN A 155 26.97 -14.69 -22.05
N VAL A 156 25.93 -15.44 -21.74
CA VAL A 156 24.82 -14.98 -20.87
C VAL A 156 24.52 -15.99 -19.76
N CYS A 157 23.84 -15.54 -18.74
CA CYS A 157 23.26 -16.35 -17.69
C CYS A 157 21.75 -16.08 -17.71
N VAL A 158 20.95 -17.14 -17.59
CA VAL A 158 19.49 -17.03 -17.46
C VAL A 158 19.12 -17.25 -16.00
N VAL A 159 18.38 -16.31 -15.44
CA VAL A 159 17.84 -16.38 -14.08
C VAL A 159 16.33 -16.47 -14.18
N TYR A 160 15.77 -17.55 -13.64
CA TYR A 160 14.33 -17.77 -13.57
C TYR A 160 13.91 -17.77 -12.11
N SER A 161 12.94 -16.96 -11.76
CA SER A 161 12.49 -16.81 -10.39
C SER A 161 10.97 -16.60 -10.31
N SER A 162 10.40 -16.85 -9.12
CA SER A 162 8.97 -16.66 -8.83
C SER A 162 8.03 -17.40 -9.79
N ALA A 163 8.50 -18.52 -10.39
CA ALA A 163 7.79 -19.30 -11.41
C ALA A 163 7.25 -18.45 -12.60
N ARG A 164 7.86 -17.29 -12.86
CA ARG A 164 7.39 -16.33 -13.86
C ARG A 164 8.49 -15.45 -14.47
N ASP A 165 9.36 -14.90 -13.62
CA ASP A 165 10.31 -13.87 -14.05
C ASP A 165 11.56 -14.51 -14.68
N LEU A 166 11.84 -14.12 -15.91
CA LEU A 166 12.97 -14.60 -16.71
C LEU A 166 13.89 -13.43 -17.01
N ASP A 167 15.07 -13.44 -16.44
CA ASP A 167 16.10 -12.45 -16.68
C ASP A 167 17.27 -13.06 -17.45
N VAL A 168 17.66 -12.45 -18.56
CA VAL A 168 18.89 -12.77 -19.25
C VAL A 168 19.93 -11.70 -18.91
N LEU A 169 21.05 -12.14 -18.38
CA LEU A 169 22.10 -11.32 -17.81
C LEU A 169 23.46 -11.68 -18.45
N PRO A 170 24.49 -10.83 -18.40
CA PRO A 170 25.85 -11.22 -18.74
C PRO A 170 26.30 -12.41 -17.89
N ALA A 171 27.06 -13.36 -18.48
CA ALA A 171 27.41 -14.65 -17.88
C ALA A 171 28.00 -14.59 -16.45
N ASN A 172 28.68 -13.51 -16.11
CA ASN A 172 29.32 -13.34 -14.80
C ASN A 172 28.56 -12.36 -13.88
N SER A 173 27.34 -11.95 -14.24
CA SER A 173 26.53 -11.06 -13.44
C SER A 173 25.65 -11.86 -12.50
N THR A 174 26.09 -11.99 -11.25
CA THR A 174 25.33 -12.58 -10.14
C THR A 174 25.53 -11.71 -8.91
N LYS A 175 24.62 -11.81 -7.93
CA LYS A 175 24.79 -11.12 -6.63
C LYS A 175 26.16 -11.45 -6.02
N GLY A 176 26.59 -12.72 -6.09
CA GLY A 176 27.89 -13.16 -5.59
C GLY A 176 29.06 -12.59 -6.38
N GLY A 177 28.99 -12.57 -7.71
CA GLY A 177 30.04 -11.97 -8.56
C GLY A 177 30.21 -10.48 -8.29
N ALA A 178 29.11 -9.74 -8.11
CA ALA A 178 29.14 -8.33 -7.74
C ALA A 178 29.71 -8.10 -6.33
N LEU A 179 29.36 -8.97 -5.38
CA LEU A 179 29.90 -8.93 -4.02
C LEU A 179 31.40 -9.20 -4.00
N ASP A 180 31.88 -10.22 -4.69
CA ASP A 180 33.31 -10.55 -4.80
C ASP A 180 34.11 -9.39 -5.43
N TRP A 181 33.60 -8.82 -6.54
CA TRP A 181 34.22 -7.64 -7.15
C TRP A 181 34.30 -6.47 -6.17
N LEU A 182 33.22 -6.21 -5.43
CA LEU A 182 33.18 -5.14 -4.45
C LEU A 182 34.14 -5.37 -3.28
N CYS A 183 34.21 -6.61 -2.76
CA CYS A 183 35.12 -6.98 -1.70
C CYS A 183 36.60 -6.82 -2.11
N ARG A 184 36.97 -7.26 -3.33
CA ARG A 184 38.31 -7.04 -3.89
C ARG A 184 38.65 -5.57 -4.00
N ARG A 185 37.72 -4.73 -4.49
CA ARG A 185 37.91 -3.28 -4.60
C ARG A 185 38.11 -2.60 -3.26
N LEU A 186 37.46 -3.11 -2.22
CA LEU A 186 37.52 -2.56 -0.85
C LEU A 186 38.64 -3.20 -0.03
N ASN A 187 39.36 -4.17 -0.58
CA ASN A 187 40.37 -4.96 0.12
C ASN A 187 39.80 -5.65 1.38
N VAL A 188 38.56 -6.17 1.28
CA VAL A 188 37.89 -6.97 2.31
C VAL A 188 38.05 -8.43 1.95
N SER A 189 38.57 -9.23 2.89
CA SER A 189 38.70 -10.68 2.69
C SER A 189 37.35 -11.37 2.85
N LEU A 190 37.05 -12.36 2.00
CA LEU A 190 35.75 -13.05 1.97
C LEU A 190 35.44 -13.81 3.28
N ASP A 191 36.44 -14.23 4.05
CA ASP A 191 36.26 -14.85 5.37
C ASP A 191 35.74 -13.86 6.45
N LYS A 192 35.69 -12.57 6.13
CA LYS A 192 35.12 -11.49 6.95
C LYS A 192 33.80 -10.96 6.43
N VAL A 193 33.23 -11.64 5.44
CA VAL A 193 31.94 -11.30 4.84
C VAL A 193 30.87 -12.21 5.41
N LEU A 194 29.76 -11.60 5.81
CA LEU A 194 28.55 -12.26 6.23
C LEU A 194 27.43 -11.93 5.23
N VAL A 195 26.71 -12.93 4.76
CA VAL A 195 25.59 -12.72 3.83
C VAL A 195 24.27 -13.22 4.43
N ALA A 196 23.13 -12.67 3.96
CA ALA A 196 21.81 -13.16 4.30
C ALA A 196 20.94 -13.22 3.04
N GLY A 197 20.06 -14.22 2.97
CA GLY A 197 19.16 -14.41 1.83
C GLY A 197 18.06 -15.44 2.11
N ASP A 198 17.08 -15.51 1.18
CA ASP A 198 15.92 -16.41 1.26
C ASP A 198 15.62 -17.17 -0.04
N THR A 199 16.16 -16.74 -1.20
CA THR A 199 15.83 -17.36 -2.50
C THR A 199 17.05 -17.90 -3.25
N GLY A 200 16.80 -18.75 -4.26
CA GLY A 200 17.86 -19.36 -5.07
C GLY A 200 18.80 -18.35 -5.76
N ASN A 201 18.34 -17.13 -6.04
CA ASN A 201 19.19 -16.08 -6.64
C ASN A 201 20.27 -15.55 -5.67
N ASP A 202 20.14 -15.81 -4.36
CA ASP A 202 21.12 -15.45 -3.33
C ASP A 202 22.23 -16.47 -3.19
N ALA A 203 21.99 -17.71 -3.64
CA ALA A 203 22.94 -18.82 -3.50
C ALA A 203 24.35 -18.43 -3.95
N SER A 204 24.47 -17.63 -5.00
CA SER A 204 25.76 -17.15 -5.51
C SER A 204 26.59 -16.36 -4.49
N MET A 205 25.98 -15.69 -3.52
CA MET A 205 26.67 -14.99 -2.43
C MET A 205 27.19 -15.98 -1.37
N PHE A 206 26.39 -16.98 -1.03
CA PHE A 206 26.75 -18.01 -0.05
C PHE A 206 27.85 -18.94 -0.55
N LEU A 207 27.91 -19.19 -1.86
CA LEU A 207 28.91 -20.09 -2.50
C LEU A 207 30.27 -19.44 -2.68
N LEU A 208 30.47 -18.18 -2.33
CA LEU A 208 31.79 -17.55 -2.34
C LEU A 208 32.71 -18.19 -1.28
N PRO A 209 33.96 -18.50 -1.61
CA PRO A 209 34.88 -19.20 -0.71
C PRO A 209 35.17 -18.42 0.57
N GLY A 210 34.81 -18.97 1.73
CA GLY A 210 35.09 -18.40 3.03
C GLY A 210 33.98 -17.49 3.58
N VAL A 211 32.96 -17.14 2.81
CA VAL A 211 31.81 -16.35 3.25
C VAL A 211 30.98 -17.13 4.28
N GLN A 212 30.50 -16.44 5.29
CA GLN A 212 29.54 -16.96 6.27
C GLN A 212 28.13 -16.53 5.88
N GLY A 213 27.11 -17.36 6.15
CA GLY A 213 25.74 -17.09 5.69
C GLY A 213 24.68 -17.21 6.78
N ILE A 214 23.65 -16.42 6.66
CA ILE A 214 22.40 -16.47 7.43
C ILE A 214 21.28 -16.87 6.48
N VAL A 215 20.66 -18.02 6.69
CA VAL A 215 19.46 -18.46 5.99
C VAL A 215 18.27 -18.20 6.90
N VAL A 216 17.34 -17.34 6.48
CA VAL A 216 16.14 -17.04 7.26
C VAL A 216 15.14 -18.20 7.24
N GLU A 217 14.24 -18.30 8.22
CA GLU A 217 13.33 -19.45 8.36
C GLU A 217 12.39 -19.59 7.15
N ASN A 218 11.97 -18.50 6.54
CA ASN A 218 11.11 -18.47 5.35
C ASN A 218 11.87 -18.69 4.02
N ALA A 219 13.14 -19.13 4.07
CA ALA A 219 13.93 -19.36 2.87
C ALA A 219 13.32 -20.46 1.98
N GLN A 220 13.41 -20.24 0.67
CA GLN A 220 12.89 -21.16 -0.34
C GLN A 220 13.76 -22.42 -0.46
N PRO A 221 13.17 -23.57 -0.83
CA PRO A 221 13.89 -24.84 -0.95
C PRO A 221 15.15 -24.76 -1.83
N GLU A 222 15.09 -23.97 -2.91
CA GLU A 222 16.19 -23.81 -3.86
C GLU A 222 17.46 -23.24 -3.20
N LEU A 223 17.32 -22.28 -2.28
CA LEU A 223 18.44 -21.77 -1.51
C LEU A 223 18.96 -22.81 -0.53
N ILE A 224 18.05 -23.43 0.24
CA ILE A 224 18.41 -24.44 1.25
C ILE A 224 19.21 -25.58 0.64
N GLU A 225 18.76 -26.08 -0.52
CA GLU A 225 19.47 -27.14 -1.25
C GLU A 225 20.84 -26.70 -1.76
N ALA A 226 20.92 -25.47 -2.31
CA ALA A 226 22.17 -24.93 -2.85
C ALA A 226 23.24 -24.73 -1.78
N VAL A 227 22.87 -24.40 -0.54
CA VAL A 227 23.81 -24.08 0.54
C VAL A 227 24.02 -25.21 1.55
N VAL A 228 23.46 -26.39 1.33
CA VAL A 228 23.54 -27.54 2.27
C VAL A 228 24.96 -27.91 2.66
N LYS A 229 25.94 -27.63 1.84
CA LYS A 229 27.38 -27.93 2.07
C LYS A 229 28.18 -26.69 2.50
N VAL A 230 27.54 -25.56 2.71
CA VAL A 230 28.18 -24.30 3.08
C VAL A 230 27.95 -24.05 4.59
N PRO A 231 28.93 -23.52 5.32
CA PRO A 231 28.70 -23.16 6.73
C PRO A 231 27.71 -22.00 6.82
N THR A 232 26.47 -22.32 7.15
CA THR A 232 25.38 -21.35 7.32
C THR A 232 24.78 -21.45 8.71
N PHE A 233 24.30 -20.30 9.21
CA PHE A 233 23.40 -20.24 10.35
C PHE A 233 21.96 -20.28 9.82
N ASN A 234 21.20 -21.29 10.19
CA ASN A 234 19.78 -21.37 9.86
C ASN A 234 19.00 -20.72 10.99
N ALA A 235 18.42 -19.58 10.69
CA ALA A 235 17.61 -18.83 11.66
C ALA A 235 16.29 -19.57 11.97
N THR A 236 15.77 -19.37 13.18
CA THR A 236 14.48 -19.91 13.61
C THR A 236 13.35 -18.91 13.43
N ARG A 237 13.67 -17.69 12.98
CA ARG A 237 12.75 -16.59 12.72
C ARG A 237 12.74 -16.20 11.26
N VAL A 238 11.61 -15.64 10.83
CA VAL A 238 11.41 -15.17 9.46
C VAL A 238 11.97 -13.76 9.23
N ASP A 239 12.25 -13.45 7.99
CA ASP A 239 12.60 -12.08 7.54
C ASP A 239 13.75 -11.44 8.36
N ALA A 240 13.68 -10.15 8.61
CA ALA A 240 14.70 -9.39 9.33
C ALA A 240 14.94 -9.87 10.78
N ASP A 241 13.97 -10.53 11.43
CA ASP A 241 14.20 -11.13 12.74
C ASP A 241 15.13 -12.35 12.66
N GLY A 242 15.04 -13.13 11.58
CA GLY A 242 15.99 -14.20 11.29
C GLY A 242 17.39 -13.65 11.01
N VAL A 243 17.47 -12.52 10.31
CA VAL A 243 18.73 -11.81 10.09
C VAL A 243 19.32 -11.30 11.41
N LEU A 244 18.51 -10.71 12.30
CA LEU A 244 18.95 -10.29 13.63
C LEU A 244 19.50 -11.46 14.46
N GLU A 245 18.78 -12.59 14.47
CA GLU A 245 19.22 -13.81 15.15
C GLU A 245 20.60 -14.28 14.65
N GLY A 246 20.82 -14.25 13.33
CA GLY A 246 22.11 -14.55 12.73
C GLY A 246 23.19 -13.54 13.08
N LEU A 247 22.89 -12.24 13.08
CA LEU A 247 23.84 -11.19 13.47
C LEU A 247 24.24 -11.31 14.95
N GLU A 248 23.34 -11.72 15.84
CA GLU A 248 23.65 -12.04 17.23
C GLU A 248 24.56 -13.29 17.30
N HIS A 249 24.24 -14.33 16.56
CA HIS A 249 25.05 -15.56 16.49
C HIS A 249 26.50 -15.28 16.09
N PHE A 250 26.70 -14.45 15.05
CA PHE A 250 28.04 -14.08 14.58
C PHE A 250 28.68 -12.96 15.40
N GLY A 251 28.01 -12.44 16.43
CA GLY A 251 28.52 -11.43 17.36
C GLY A 251 28.67 -10.05 16.73
N VAL A 252 27.92 -9.76 15.68
CA VAL A 252 27.85 -8.42 15.06
C VAL A 252 27.05 -7.47 15.92
N ILE A 253 25.93 -7.94 16.45
CA ILE A 253 25.11 -7.22 17.42
C ILE A 253 25.17 -7.91 18.79
N PRO A 254 25.10 -7.19 19.90
CA PRO A 254 25.05 -7.81 21.22
C PRO A 254 23.74 -8.59 21.37
N SER A 255 23.80 -9.80 21.96
CA SER A 255 22.59 -10.52 22.34
C SER A 255 21.79 -9.62 23.29
N ALA A 256 20.60 -9.24 22.89
CA ALA A 256 19.74 -8.41 23.72
C ALA A 256 19.40 -9.18 25.00
N PRO A 257 19.53 -8.59 26.22
CA PRO A 257 18.86 -9.13 27.36
C PRO A 257 17.37 -9.16 27.00
N GLN A 258 16.74 -10.33 27.13
CA GLN A 258 15.29 -10.41 26.97
C GLN A 258 14.67 -9.29 27.81
N PRO A 259 13.89 -8.37 27.22
CA PRO A 259 13.19 -7.39 28.02
C PRO A 259 12.28 -8.17 28.95
N ALA A 260 12.56 -8.07 30.23
CA ALA A 260 11.58 -8.46 31.24
C ALA A 260 10.33 -7.63 30.93
N ALA A 261 9.27 -8.29 30.50
CA ALA A 261 7.99 -7.67 30.28
C ALA A 261 7.55 -7.07 31.61
N SER A 262 7.83 -5.79 31.83
CA SER A 262 7.18 -5.02 32.86
C SER A 262 5.76 -4.72 32.37
N ALA A 263 4.89 -5.72 32.51
CA ALA A 263 3.47 -5.50 32.44
C ALA A 263 3.13 -4.43 33.49
N LEU A 264 2.84 -3.22 33.05
CA LEU A 264 2.19 -2.22 33.90
C LEU A 264 0.91 -2.87 34.44
N SER A 265 0.72 -2.84 35.76
CA SER A 265 -0.48 -3.39 36.36
C SER A 265 -1.71 -2.70 35.77
N ALA A 266 -2.81 -3.45 35.59
CA ALA A 266 -4.06 -2.95 35.05
C ALA A 266 -4.60 -1.69 35.76
N GLU A 267 -4.08 -1.37 36.94
CA GLU A 267 -4.44 -0.18 37.73
C GLU A 267 -3.76 1.12 37.29
N GLN A 268 -2.69 1.05 36.48
CA GLN A 268 -1.91 2.22 36.05
C GLN A 268 -2.29 2.73 34.65
N MET A 269 -3.27 2.11 33.98
CA MET A 269 -3.71 2.53 32.65
C MET A 269 -4.72 3.67 32.71
N ASP A 270 -4.52 4.69 31.84
CA ASP A 270 -5.52 5.73 31.58
C ASP A 270 -6.87 5.07 31.25
N PRO A 271 -7.98 5.42 31.97
CA PRO A 271 -9.31 4.84 31.71
C PRO A 271 -9.77 4.97 30.25
N THR A 272 -9.35 6.01 29.56
CA THR A 272 -9.66 6.24 28.13
C THR A 272 -8.99 5.16 27.25
N LEU A 273 -7.79 4.70 27.63
CA LEU A 273 -7.07 3.68 26.87
C LEU A 273 -7.62 2.28 27.12
N ARG A 274 -8.11 1.98 28.32
CA ARG A 274 -8.84 0.71 28.57
C ARG A 274 -10.07 0.59 27.69
N MET A 275 -10.66 1.72 27.34
CA MET A 275 -11.84 1.79 26.47
C MET A 275 -11.45 1.68 24.98
N LEU A 276 -10.19 1.96 24.61
CA LEU A 276 -9.76 2.10 23.21
C LEU A 276 -8.93 0.91 22.69
N PHE A 277 -8.35 0.04 23.53
CA PHE A 277 -7.46 -1.02 23.05
C PHE A 277 -7.70 -2.37 23.73
N SER A 278 -7.55 -3.46 22.98
CA SER A 278 -7.44 -4.80 23.58
C SER A 278 -6.15 -4.90 24.40
N GLU A 279 -6.16 -5.70 25.48
CA GLU A 279 -4.99 -5.87 26.36
C GLU A 279 -3.75 -6.37 25.60
N ALA A 280 -3.93 -7.20 24.56
CA ALA A 280 -2.84 -7.73 23.74
C ALA A 280 -2.12 -6.63 22.94
N ALA A 281 -2.87 -5.66 22.40
CA ALA A 281 -2.31 -4.56 21.61
C ALA A 281 -1.61 -3.49 22.47
N LEU A 282 -2.03 -3.32 23.72
CA LEU A 282 -1.48 -2.32 24.65
C LEU A 282 -0.02 -2.59 25.06
N GLY A 283 0.44 -3.85 25.04
CA GLY A 283 1.79 -4.21 25.46
C GLY A 283 2.92 -3.58 24.61
N SER A 284 2.63 -3.26 23.36
CA SER A 284 3.63 -2.75 22.41
C SER A 284 3.88 -1.23 22.47
N LEU A 285 3.04 -0.46 23.18
CA LEU A 285 3.11 1.00 23.28
C LEU A 285 3.57 1.44 24.67
N THR A 286 4.40 2.49 24.73
CA THR A 286 4.77 3.13 25.99
C THR A 286 3.58 3.92 26.58
N SER A 287 3.66 4.29 27.86
CA SER A 287 2.61 5.11 28.50
C SER A 287 2.43 6.48 27.82
N GLU A 288 3.52 7.09 27.34
CA GLU A 288 3.47 8.36 26.62
C GLU A 288 2.80 8.24 25.25
N GLU A 289 3.13 7.17 24.51
CA GLU A 289 2.51 6.87 23.22
C GLU A 289 1.01 6.64 23.34
N ARG A 290 0.60 5.91 24.37
CA ARG A 290 -0.83 5.69 24.70
C ARG A 290 -1.54 7.00 25.04
N ALA A 291 -0.90 7.84 25.86
CA ALA A 291 -1.44 9.15 26.23
C ALA A 291 -1.61 10.06 25.00
N LEU A 292 -0.67 9.99 24.03
CA LEU A 292 -0.77 10.73 22.78
C LEU A 292 -1.98 10.30 21.95
N ILE A 293 -2.20 8.99 21.79
CA ILE A 293 -3.36 8.46 21.05
C ILE A 293 -4.67 8.87 21.75
N ALA A 294 -4.76 8.73 23.08
CA ALA A 294 -5.96 9.15 23.83
C ALA A 294 -6.23 10.65 23.74
N THR A 295 -5.16 11.45 23.74
CA THR A 295 -5.27 12.90 23.52
C THR A 295 -5.78 13.19 22.11
N GLY A 296 -5.26 12.48 21.09
CA GLY A 296 -5.75 12.57 19.72
C GLY A 296 -7.24 12.27 19.59
N TYR A 297 -7.71 11.22 20.27
CA TYR A 297 -9.14 10.88 20.25
C TYR A 297 -10.03 12.00 20.82
N ARG A 298 -9.63 12.61 21.94
CA ARG A 298 -10.36 13.75 22.53
C ARG A 298 -10.38 14.95 21.59
N HIS A 299 -9.23 15.26 20.97
CA HIS A 299 -9.13 16.35 20.00
C HIS A 299 -9.91 16.07 18.70
N ALA A 300 -9.98 14.81 18.26
CA ALA A 300 -10.79 14.43 17.11
C ALA A 300 -12.28 14.67 17.35
N LEU A 301 -12.79 14.35 18.55
CA LEU A 301 -14.18 14.69 18.94
C LEU A 301 -14.42 16.20 18.96
N LEU A 302 -13.46 17.00 19.44
CA LEU A 302 -13.57 18.46 19.44
C LEU A 302 -13.53 19.02 18.00
N ALA A 303 -12.64 18.50 17.15
CA ALA A 303 -12.55 18.88 15.73
C ALA A 303 -13.87 18.56 15.00
N LEU A 304 -14.42 17.37 15.22
CA LEU A 304 -15.65 16.94 14.60
C LEU A 304 -16.84 17.86 14.98
N ARG A 305 -16.95 18.28 16.24
CA ARG A 305 -18.00 19.19 16.69
C ARG A 305 -17.95 20.56 16.02
N LYS A 306 -16.76 21.03 15.61
CA LYS A 306 -16.62 22.29 14.85
C LYS A 306 -17.25 22.23 13.45
N ASN A 307 -17.53 21.02 12.97
CA ASN A 307 -18.09 20.77 11.63
C ASN A 307 -19.61 20.59 11.64
N ILE A 308 -20.26 20.62 12.80
CA ILE A 308 -21.72 20.47 12.91
C ILE A 308 -22.39 21.78 12.48
N THR A 309 -23.27 21.68 11.49
CA THR A 309 -24.09 22.79 10.99
C THR A 309 -25.57 22.39 10.99
N PRO A 310 -26.51 23.33 10.82
CA PRO A 310 -27.94 23.00 10.74
C PRO A 310 -28.28 22.02 9.58
N LEU A 311 -27.48 21.99 8.49
CA LEU A 311 -27.71 21.13 7.35
C LEU A 311 -26.90 19.82 7.43
N GLY A 312 -26.10 19.62 8.47
CA GLY A 312 -25.26 18.44 8.65
C GLY A 312 -23.78 18.79 8.79
N PHE A 313 -22.89 17.86 8.43
CA PHE A 313 -21.45 18.07 8.53
C PHE A 313 -20.90 18.90 7.36
N SER A 314 -20.18 19.99 7.68
CA SER A 314 -19.27 20.63 6.73
C SER A 314 -17.99 19.80 6.58
N ALA A 315 -17.28 19.96 5.45
CA ALA A 315 -15.99 19.26 5.22
C ALA A 315 -14.92 19.70 6.23
N CYS A 316 -14.86 20.99 6.56
CA CYS A 316 -13.91 21.55 7.52
C CYS A 316 -14.61 22.58 8.42
N SER A 317 -13.94 22.99 9.51
CA SER A 317 -14.43 24.07 10.36
C SER A 317 -14.53 25.40 9.61
N LEU A 318 -15.74 25.95 9.54
CA LEU A 318 -15.98 27.23 8.86
C LEU A 318 -15.46 28.44 9.64
N ALA A 319 -15.28 28.29 10.96
CA ALA A 319 -14.78 29.34 11.83
C ALA A 319 -13.26 29.47 11.86
N ASP A 320 -12.55 28.36 11.63
CA ASP A 320 -11.10 28.31 11.75
C ASP A 320 -10.39 28.40 10.38
N ASN A 321 -11.13 28.42 9.28
CA ASN A 321 -10.58 28.48 7.92
C ASN A 321 -11.10 29.72 7.16
N ASP A 322 -10.25 30.27 6.29
CA ASP A 322 -10.73 31.16 5.26
C ASP A 322 -11.44 30.36 4.17
N VAL A 323 -12.76 30.54 4.09
CA VAL A 323 -13.67 29.87 3.15
C VAL A 323 -14.38 30.90 2.28
N THR A 324 -13.62 31.86 1.78
CA THR A 324 -14.07 32.94 0.88
C THR A 324 -13.43 32.82 -0.51
N GLY A 325 -13.87 33.60 -1.45
CA GLY A 325 -13.30 33.61 -2.81
C GLY A 325 -13.38 32.26 -3.51
N THR A 326 -12.25 31.72 -3.92
CA THR A 326 -12.13 30.40 -4.60
C THR A 326 -12.50 29.23 -3.70
N ASP A 327 -12.45 29.42 -2.37
CA ASP A 327 -12.67 28.38 -1.37
C ASP A 327 -14.10 28.41 -0.78
N ILE A 328 -15.00 29.20 -1.39
CA ILE A 328 -16.39 29.34 -0.94
C ILE A 328 -17.16 28.00 -0.98
N ASN A 329 -16.73 27.07 -1.81
CA ASN A 329 -17.30 25.73 -1.91
C ASN A 329 -17.17 24.91 -0.60
N TYR A 330 -16.21 25.23 0.28
CA TYR A 330 -16.14 24.63 1.62
C TYR A 330 -17.30 25.02 2.55
N ARG A 331 -18.07 26.07 2.20
CA ARG A 331 -19.30 26.45 2.93
C ARG A 331 -20.48 25.57 2.50
N SER A 332 -20.24 24.27 2.42
CA SER A 332 -21.21 23.29 1.92
C SER A 332 -21.16 22.00 2.73
N VAL A 333 -22.27 21.26 2.70
CA VAL A 333 -22.31 19.84 3.05
C VAL A 333 -21.90 19.06 1.82
N TRP A 334 -20.70 18.54 1.81
CA TRP A 334 -20.18 17.69 0.73
C TRP A 334 -20.68 16.26 0.89
N ALA A 335 -21.17 15.66 -0.17
CA ALA A 335 -21.75 14.32 -0.13
C ALA A 335 -20.73 13.25 0.27
N ARG A 336 -19.54 13.27 -0.33
CA ARG A 336 -18.43 12.36 0.00
C ARG A 336 -17.97 12.55 1.44
N ASP A 337 -17.58 13.78 1.82
CA ASP A 337 -17.01 14.11 3.13
C ASP A 337 -18.01 13.82 4.26
N GLY A 338 -19.26 14.26 4.09
CA GLY A 338 -20.32 14.02 5.04
C GLY A 338 -20.62 12.53 5.22
N SER A 339 -20.64 11.78 4.13
CA SER A 339 -20.91 10.33 4.16
C SER A 339 -19.78 9.55 4.82
N ILE A 340 -18.51 9.84 4.48
CA ILE A 340 -17.34 9.24 5.15
C ILE A 340 -17.35 9.59 6.64
N THR A 341 -17.72 10.85 6.99
CA THR A 341 -17.84 11.28 8.37
C THR A 341 -18.94 10.51 9.12
N ILE A 342 -20.09 10.26 8.50
CA ILE A 342 -21.15 9.43 9.07
C ILE A 342 -20.64 8.02 9.38
N VAL A 343 -20.03 7.35 8.39
CA VAL A 343 -19.50 6.00 8.56
C VAL A 343 -18.43 5.95 9.65
N GLY A 344 -17.52 6.93 9.67
CA GLY A 344 -16.45 7.01 10.67
C GLY A 344 -16.90 7.32 12.09
N THR A 345 -18.12 7.83 12.27
CA THR A 345 -18.67 8.22 13.58
C THR A 345 -19.91 7.42 13.99
N ILE A 346 -20.23 6.38 13.23
CA ILE A 346 -21.49 5.66 13.38
C ILE A 346 -21.65 5.00 14.76
N GLU A 347 -20.54 4.60 15.38
CA GLU A 347 -20.51 3.95 16.69
C GLU A 347 -20.58 4.95 17.87
N LEU A 348 -20.47 6.25 17.61
CA LEU A 348 -20.55 7.26 18.68
C LEU A 348 -21.96 7.39 19.26
N ASN A 349 -22.07 7.32 20.57
CA ASN A 349 -23.31 7.58 21.31
C ASN A 349 -23.39 9.05 21.72
N ASP A 350 -23.36 9.96 20.75
CA ASP A 350 -23.44 11.41 20.96
C ASP A 350 -24.66 11.94 20.20
N PRO A 351 -25.64 12.55 20.90
CA PRO A 351 -26.91 13.01 20.30
C PRO A 351 -26.68 14.10 19.25
N ASP A 352 -25.72 15.03 19.44
CA ASP A 352 -25.47 16.11 18.51
C ASP A 352 -24.87 15.57 17.21
N ILE A 353 -23.91 14.63 17.34
CA ILE A 353 -23.30 13.93 16.19
C ILE A 353 -24.38 13.11 15.46
N ARG A 354 -25.25 12.41 16.20
CA ARG A 354 -26.36 11.65 15.62
C ARG A 354 -27.34 12.54 14.87
N ALA A 355 -27.68 13.70 15.41
CA ALA A 355 -28.51 14.68 14.74
C ALA A 355 -27.86 15.22 13.47
N ALA A 356 -26.55 15.52 13.50
CA ALA A 356 -25.81 15.96 12.33
C ALA A 356 -25.71 14.87 11.24
N GLN A 357 -25.53 13.59 11.61
CA GLN A 357 -25.57 12.46 10.68
C GLN A 357 -26.92 12.43 9.93
N LYS A 358 -28.03 12.49 10.66
CA LYS A 358 -29.38 12.50 10.07
C LYS A 358 -29.63 13.73 9.20
N ALA A 359 -29.20 14.91 9.64
CA ALA A 359 -29.31 16.15 8.88
C ALA A 359 -28.52 16.08 7.57
N THR A 360 -27.28 15.56 7.60
CA THR A 360 -26.46 15.34 6.39
C THR A 360 -27.21 14.47 5.35
N LEU A 361 -27.76 13.33 5.78
CA LEU A 361 -28.50 12.43 4.88
C LEU A 361 -29.74 13.11 4.30
N ARG A 362 -30.51 13.81 5.12
CA ARG A 362 -31.68 14.56 4.63
C ARG A 362 -31.28 15.62 3.64
N THR A 363 -30.29 16.44 3.96
CA THR A 363 -29.79 17.48 3.06
C THR A 363 -29.40 16.91 1.70
N LEU A 364 -28.65 15.84 1.67
CA LEU A 364 -28.19 15.24 0.40
C LEU A 364 -29.33 14.65 -0.42
N PHE A 365 -30.17 13.83 0.20
CA PHE A 365 -31.26 13.13 -0.52
C PHE A 365 -32.44 14.03 -0.85
N ASP A 366 -32.67 15.16 -0.13
CA ASP A 366 -33.69 16.15 -0.47
C ASP A 366 -33.33 16.97 -1.72
N HIS A 367 -32.04 17.07 -2.03
CA HIS A 367 -31.52 17.83 -3.17
C HIS A 367 -31.11 16.94 -4.36
N LEU A 368 -31.64 15.70 -4.47
CA LEU A 368 -31.41 14.88 -5.67
C LEU A 368 -31.93 15.57 -6.91
N ALA A 369 -31.15 15.49 -8.00
CA ALA A 369 -31.65 15.89 -9.31
C ALA A 369 -32.79 14.98 -9.79
N PRO A 370 -33.66 15.44 -10.70
CA PRO A 370 -34.78 14.64 -11.18
C PRO A 370 -34.39 13.28 -11.77
N ASN A 371 -33.17 13.17 -12.36
CA ASN A 371 -32.63 11.93 -12.91
C ASN A 371 -32.00 11.00 -11.86
N GLY A 372 -31.98 11.37 -10.59
CA GLY A 372 -31.36 10.58 -9.50
C GLY A 372 -29.91 10.93 -9.18
N GLN A 373 -29.31 11.89 -9.88
CA GLN A 373 -27.94 12.33 -9.60
C GLN A 373 -27.88 12.97 -8.21
N MET A 374 -26.90 12.52 -7.40
CA MET A 374 -26.60 13.11 -6.11
C MET A 374 -25.84 14.43 -6.30
N PRO A 375 -26.16 15.52 -5.57
CA PRO A 375 -25.31 16.69 -5.59
C PRO A 375 -23.92 16.33 -5.02
N ALA A 376 -22.87 16.89 -5.59
CA ALA A 376 -21.53 16.82 -5.02
C ALA A 376 -21.48 17.53 -3.67
N ASN A 377 -22.20 18.65 -3.57
CA ASN A 377 -22.37 19.38 -2.33
C ASN A 377 -23.68 20.22 -2.32
N VAL A 378 -24.10 20.63 -1.11
CA VAL A 378 -25.23 21.54 -0.90
C VAL A 378 -24.75 22.70 -0.04
N ARG A 379 -24.91 23.93 -0.50
CA ARG A 379 -24.45 25.13 0.19
C ARG A 379 -25.20 25.33 1.51
N ILE A 380 -24.46 25.64 2.56
CA ILE A 380 -25.04 25.84 3.90
C ILE A 380 -25.81 27.15 3.99
N ASP A 381 -25.39 28.18 3.26
CA ASP A 381 -25.93 29.53 3.38
C ASP A 381 -27.35 29.65 2.77
N ASP A 382 -27.65 28.93 1.69
CA ASP A 382 -28.90 29.07 0.94
C ASP A 382 -29.53 27.73 0.48
N GLY A 383 -28.89 26.59 0.78
CA GLY A 383 -29.40 25.29 0.39
C GLY A 383 -29.23 24.98 -1.12
N THR A 384 -28.46 25.76 -1.88
CA THR A 384 -28.29 25.54 -3.31
C THR A 384 -27.42 24.28 -3.56
N PRO A 385 -27.90 23.28 -4.34
CA PRO A 385 -27.12 22.11 -4.69
C PRO A 385 -26.15 22.40 -5.84
N ASP A 386 -24.96 21.82 -5.78
CA ASP A 386 -23.99 21.78 -6.88
C ASP A 386 -23.76 20.30 -7.31
N TYR A 387 -24.03 20.00 -8.57
CA TYR A 387 -23.91 18.65 -9.13
C TYR A 387 -22.59 18.41 -9.87
N SER A 388 -21.82 19.45 -10.10
CA SER A 388 -20.59 19.35 -10.88
C SER A 388 -19.32 19.18 -10.04
N GLY A 389 -19.32 19.63 -8.79
CA GLY A 389 -18.15 19.53 -7.94
C GLY A 389 -16.94 20.35 -8.43
N VAL A 390 -15.74 19.96 -8.02
CA VAL A 390 -14.51 20.68 -8.37
C VAL A 390 -14.19 20.51 -9.84
N GLY A 391 -13.82 21.60 -10.50
CA GLY A 391 -13.49 21.62 -11.93
C GLY A 391 -14.69 21.49 -12.88
N GLY A 392 -15.92 21.51 -12.38
CA GLY A 392 -17.13 21.39 -13.20
C GLY A 392 -17.41 19.96 -13.68
N ILE A 393 -16.85 18.95 -13.02
CA ILE A 393 -16.98 17.52 -13.37
C ILE A 393 -17.86 16.83 -12.31
N CYS A 394 -18.75 15.95 -12.76
CA CYS A 394 -19.61 15.18 -11.86
C CYS A 394 -18.77 14.25 -10.99
N SER A 395 -18.97 14.30 -9.67
CA SER A 395 -18.34 13.42 -8.68
C SER A 395 -19.24 12.20 -8.47
N ILE A 396 -18.88 11.07 -9.10
CA ILE A 396 -19.70 9.84 -9.07
C ILE A 396 -19.71 9.21 -7.67
N ASP A 397 -18.59 9.22 -6.99
CA ASP A 397 -18.41 8.66 -5.65
C ASP A 397 -19.32 9.31 -4.59
N SER A 398 -19.79 10.54 -4.83
CA SER A 398 -20.76 11.22 -3.98
C SER A 398 -22.05 10.40 -3.79
N ALA A 399 -22.58 9.85 -4.88
CA ALA A 399 -23.78 9.02 -4.85
C ALA A 399 -23.51 7.67 -4.15
N LEU A 400 -22.39 7.05 -4.46
CA LEU A 400 -21.98 5.77 -3.89
C LEU A 400 -21.84 5.85 -2.36
N TRP A 401 -21.10 6.84 -1.87
CA TRP A 401 -20.92 7.05 -0.45
C TRP A 401 -22.22 7.41 0.28
N ALA A 402 -23.09 8.21 -0.33
CA ALA A 402 -24.36 8.58 0.29
C ALA A 402 -25.27 7.36 0.55
N VAL A 403 -25.33 6.40 -0.39
CA VAL A 403 -26.08 5.15 -0.20
C VAL A 403 -25.47 4.30 0.91
N ILE A 404 -24.13 4.18 0.94
CA ILE A 404 -23.39 3.43 1.97
C ILE A 404 -23.64 4.04 3.36
N ALA A 405 -23.53 5.36 3.48
CA ALA A 405 -23.75 6.08 4.74
C ALA A 405 -25.19 5.97 5.21
N PHE A 406 -26.16 6.00 4.29
CA PHE A 406 -27.58 5.84 4.63
C PHE A 406 -27.84 4.46 5.25
N HIS A 407 -27.33 3.40 4.63
CA HIS A 407 -27.41 2.06 5.19
C HIS A 407 -26.74 1.98 6.57
N ALA A 408 -25.52 2.48 6.72
CA ALA A 408 -24.81 2.46 7.99
C ALA A 408 -25.61 3.14 9.09
N TYR A 409 -26.22 4.30 8.79
CA TYR A 409 -27.07 5.03 9.72
C TYR A 409 -28.30 4.23 10.14
N VAL A 410 -29.06 3.71 9.17
CA VAL A 410 -30.30 2.95 9.45
C VAL A 410 -29.99 1.66 10.20
N ARG A 411 -28.96 0.94 9.80
CA ARG A 411 -28.51 -0.29 10.50
C ARG A 411 -28.20 -0.01 11.98
N LYS A 412 -27.50 1.08 12.26
CA LYS A 412 -27.09 1.43 13.62
C LYS A 412 -28.22 1.96 14.49
N THR A 413 -29.10 2.78 13.91
CA THR A 413 -30.15 3.47 14.65
C THR A 413 -31.50 2.74 14.70
N GLY A 414 -31.74 1.85 13.72
CA GLY A 414 -33.05 1.25 13.52
C GLY A 414 -34.11 2.24 13.00
N ASP A 415 -33.71 3.38 12.42
CA ASP A 415 -34.62 4.42 11.91
C ASP A 415 -35.31 3.98 10.60
N LEU A 416 -36.23 3.02 10.71
CA LEU A 416 -36.98 2.49 9.57
C LEU A 416 -37.97 3.49 8.98
N GLU A 417 -38.38 4.52 9.76
CA GLU A 417 -39.23 5.60 9.26
C GLU A 417 -38.46 6.44 8.23
N LEU A 418 -37.22 6.81 8.54
CA LEU A 418 -36.35 7.50 7.61
C LEU A 418 -36.11 6.65 6.36
N LEU A 419 -35.84 5.35 6.52
CA LEU A 419 -35.67 4.46 5.37
C LEU A 419 -36.91 4.42 4.47
N ALA A 420 -38.10 4.32 5.04
CA ALA A 420 -39.35 4.33 4.27
C ALA A 420 -39.59 5.66 3.54
N GLU A 421 -39.27 6.79 4.20
CA GLU A 421 -39.37 8.15 3.61
C GLU A 421 -38.49 8.31 2.38
N TYR A 422 -37.27 7.73 2.40
CA TYR A 422 -36.27 7.94 1.35
C TYR A 422 -36.10 6.77 0.37
N ALA A 423 -36.84 5.67 0.54
CA ALA A 423 -36.69 4.46 -0.30
C ALA A 423 -36.73 4.75 -1.80
N GLY A 424 -37.73 5.53 -2.27
CA GLY A 424 -37.86 5.87 -3.68
C GLY A 424 -36.74 6.79 -4.20
N ARG A 425 -36.11 7.60 -3.31
CA ARG A 425 -34.96 8.42 -3.67
C ARG A 425 -33.69 7.57 -3.78
N ILE A 426 -33.50 6.64 -2.83
CA ILE A 426 -32.40 5.69 -2.85
C ILE A 426 -32.45 4.86 -4.14
N GLN A 427 -33.63 4.33 -4.51
CA GLN A 427 -33.79 3.60 -5.76
C GLN A 427 -33.38 4.42 -6.99
N ARG A 428 -33.82 5.69 -7.08
CA ARG A 428 -33.41 6.58 -8.20
C ARG A 428 -31.91 6.83 -8.25
N VAL A 429 -31.23 6.93 -7.10
CA VAL A 429 -29.76 7.03 -7.07
C VAL A 429 -29.14 5.76 -7.65
N MET A 430 -29.62 4.59 -7.26
CA MET A 430 -29.13 3.32 -7.77
C MET A 430 -29.40 3.13 -9.27
N ASP A 431 -30.57 3.58 -9.73
CA ASP A 431 -30.92 3.55 -11.16
C ASP A 431 -30.00 4.48 -11.98
N TRP A 432 -29.69 5.66 -11.45
CA TRP A 432 -28.79 6.61 -12.08
C TRP A 432 -27.35 6.05 -12.14
N LEU A 433 -26.87 5.46 -11.04
CA LEU A 433 -25.56 4.80 -10.99
C LEU A 433 -25.49 3.62 -11.98
N GLY A 434 -26.53 2.77 -12.01
CA GLY A 434 -26.59 1.65 -12.95
C GLY A 434 -26.59 2.07 -14.42
N ALA A 435 -27.08 3.27 -14.74
CA ALA A 435 -27.01 3.82 -16.10
C ALA A 435 -25.59 4.25 -16.53
N LEU A 436 -24.63 4.31 -15.60
CA LEU A 436 -23.22 4.57 -15.89
C LEU A 436 -22.44 3.32 -16.33
N ASP A 437 -23.01 2.13 -16.18
CA ASP A 437 -22.54 0.90 -16.84
C ASP A 437 -23.08 0.89 -18.28
N SER A 438 -22.49 1.70 -19.15
CA SER A 438 -23.02 1.96 -20.49
C SER A 438 -22.72 0.83 -21.47
N ASN A 439 -21.74 -0.02 -21.16
CA ASN A 439 -21.35 -1.17 -21.98
C ASN A 439 -21.89 -2.50 -21.46
N ASN A 440 -22.62 -2.51 -20.32
CA ASN A 440 -23.21 -3.66 -19.64
C ASN A 440 -22.18 -4.74 -19.24
N ASP A 441 -21.01 -4.32 -18.77
CA ASP A 441 -19.97 -5.23 -18.26
C ASP A 441 -19.91 -5.31 -16.73
N LEU A 442 -20.86 -4.67 -16.04
CA LEU A 442 -21.06 -4.59 -14.59
C LEU A 442 -20.17 -3.55 -13.86
N LEU A 443 -19.33 -2.83 -14.57
CA LEU A 443 -18.51 -1.76 -14.02
C LEU A 443 -19.01 -0.39 -14.49
N LEU A 444 -18.65 0.66 -13.79
CA LEU A 444 -19.06 2.02 -14.09
C LEU A 444 -18.08 2.70 -15.04
N GLU A 445 -18.57 3.49 -16.00
CA GLU A 445 -17.73 4.40 -16.77
C GLU A 445 -17.65 5.77 -16.07
N ILE A 446 -16.53 6.00 -15.40
CA ILE A 446 -16.26 7.25 -14.67
C ILE A 446 -15.68 8.30 -15.62
N PRO A 447 -16.17 9.55 -15.64
CA PRO A 447 -15.56 10.63 -16.41
C PRO A 447 -14.15 10.97 -15.84
N GLU A 448 -13.24 11.50 -16.68
CA GLU A 448 -11.91 11.90 -16.21
C GLU A 448 -12.04 12.92 -15.07
N ALA A 449 -11.35 12.65 -13.96
CA ALA A 449 -11.41 13.39 -12.70
C ALA A 449 -12.81 13.43 -12.05
N GLY A 450 -13.64 12.42 -12.28
CA GLY A 450 -15.01 12.31 -11.78
C GLY A 450 -15.16 11.53 -10.47
N ASP A 451 -14.09 11.36 -9.73
CA ASP A 451 -14.05 10.69 -8.43
C ASP A 451 -13.55 11.62 -7.30
N TRP A 452 -13.08 11.06 -6.19
CA TRP A 452 -12.55 11.83 -5.06
C TRP A 452 -11.25 12.57 -5.38
N THR A 453 -10.53 12.17 -6.44
CA THR A 453 -9.26 12.79 -6.84
C THR A 453 -9.50 13.97 -7.76
N ASP A 454 -10.06 15.04 -7.23
CA ASP A 454 -10.38 16.26 -7.95
C ASP A 454 -9.19 16.76 -8.80
N LEU A 455 -9.44 17.08 -10.06
CA LEU A 455 -8.42 17.54 -11.01
C LEU A 455 -7.23 16.59 -11.18
N PHE A 456 -7.44 15.27 -10.95
CA PHE A 456 -6.45 14.24 -11.20
C PHE A 456 -6.98 13.22 -12.22
N GLY A 457 -6.18 12.90 -13.26
CA GLY A 457 -6.62 12.17 -14.42
C GLY A 457 -6.78 10.67 -14.20
N ARG A 458 -7.98 10.26 -13.81
CA ARG A 458 -8.44 8.88 -13.82
C ARG A 458 -9.81 8.83 -14.49
N SER A 459 -10.09 7.75 -15.23
CA SER A 459 -11.32 7.65 -16.01
C SER A 459 -11.70 6.22 -16.34
N TYR A 460 -12.89 6.04 -16.87
CA TYR A 460 -13.47 4.78 -17.29
C TYR A 460 -13.66 3.84 -16.07
N HIS A 461 -13.02 2.69 -16.00
CA HIS A 461 -13.10 1.85 -14.80
C HIS A 461 -12.04 2.27 -13.79
N VAL A 462 -12.46 2.94 -12.74
CA VAL A 462 -11.61 3.43 -11.64
C VAL A 462 -11.79 2.54 -10.42
N LEU A 463 -10.72 1.91 -9.95
CA LEU A 463 -10.78 0.93 -8.86
C LEU A 463 -11.59 1.38 -7.65
N TYR A 464 -11.34 2.60 -7.20
CA TYR A 464 -12.00 3.17 -6.03
C TYR A 464 -13.52 3.20 -6.19
N ASP A 465 -14.02 3.70 -7.32
CA ASP A 465 -15.45 3.79 -7.59
C ASP A 465 -16.09 2.41 -7.77
N GLU A 466 -15.40 1.46 -8.39
CA GLU A 466 -15.91 0.10 -8.57
C GLU A 466 -16.04 -0.64 -7.24
N VAL A 467 -15.10 -0.44 -6.32
CA VAL A 467 -15.20 -0.99 -4.96
C VAL A 467 -16.40 -0.36 -4.22
N LEU A 468 -16.62 0.93 -4.37
CA LEU A 468 -17.80 1.59 -3.80
C LEU A 468 -19.09 1.16 -4.48
N TRP A 469 -19.09 0.90 -5.79
CA TRP A 469 -20.24 0.36 -6.54
C TRP A 469 -20.66 -1.00 -6.00
N TYR A 470 -19.71 -1.91 -5.81
CA TYR A 470 -19.97 -3.17 -5.12
C TYR A 470 -20.62 -2.93 -3.75
N ARG A 471 -20.05 -2.06 -2.94
CA ARG A 471 -20.47 -1.79 -1.57
C ARG A 471 -21.85 -1.10 -1.52
N ALA A 472 -22.14 -0.18 -2.43
CA ALA A 472 -23.45 0.47 -2.56
C ALA A 472 -24.56 -0.53 -2.90
N ASN A 473 -24.29 -1.51 -3.78
CA ASN A 473 -25.24 -2.59 -4.08
C ASN A 473 -25.50 -3.49 -2.87
N VAL A 474 -24.46 -3.83 -2.09
CA VAL A 474 -24.63 -4.55 -0.82
C VAL A 474 -25.49 -3.73 0.15
N ALA A 475 -25.17 -2.45 0.33
CA ALA A 475 -25.92 -1.54 1.21
C ALA A 475 -27.39 -1.42 0.81
N HIS A 476 -27.66 -1.25 -0.48
CA HIS A 476 -29.02 -1.18 -1.01
C HIS A 476 -29.79 -2.49 -0.80
N GLY A 477 -29.16 -3.64 -1.12
CA GLY A 477 -29.76 -4.95 -0.86
C GLY A 477 -30.13 -5.16 0.61
N ARG A 478 -29.25 -4.75 1.55
CA ARG A 478 -29.52 -4.81 2.99
C ARG A 478 -30.65 -3.87 3.43
N MET A 479 -30.77 -2.69 2.84
CA MET A 479 -31.90 -1.78 3.11
C MET A 479 -33.21 -2.37 2.60
N LEU A 480 -33.24 -3.03 1.44
CA LEU A 480 -34.41 -3.74 0.94
C LEU A 480 -34.82 -4.92 1.84
N GLU A 481 -33.87 -5.67 2.41
CA GLU A 481 -34.18 -6.69 3.44
C GLU A 481 -34.86 -6.08 4.66
N LEU A 482 -34.41 -4.92 5.14
CA LEU A 482 -35.04 -4.20 6.26
C LEU A 482 -36.49 -3.76 5.90
N GLN A 483 -36.73 -3.46 4.63
CA GLN A 483 -38.08 -3.15 4.11
C GLN A 483 -38.92 -4.39 3.80
N LYS A 484 -38.36 -5.61 3.97
CA LYS A 484 -38.97 -6.90 3.67
C LYS A 484 -39.24 -7.17 2.17
N ASP A 485 -38.56 -6.46 1.28
CA ASP A 485 -38.53 -6.76 -0.16
C ASP A 485 -37.37 -7.73 -0.46
N PHE A 486 -37.59 -9.00 -0.13
CA PHE A 486 -36.54 -10.00 -0.23
C PHE A 486 -36.20 -10.39 -1.68
N ASP A 487 -37.12 -10.23 -2.63
CA ASP A 487 -36.87 -10.52 -4.04
C ASP A 487 -35.93 -9.48 -4.66
N ALA A 488 -36.21 -8.21 -4.48
CA ALA A 488 -35.32 -7.12 -4.90
C ALA A 488 -33.98 -7.17 -4.16
N ALA A 489 -33.99 -7.42 -2.85
CA ALA A 489 -32.78 -7.60 -2.05
C ALA A 489 -31.87 -8.69 -2.61
N SER A 490 -32.43 -9.87 -2.89
CA SER A 490 -31.69 -10.99 -3.49
C SER A 490 -31.12 -10.63 -4.87
N GLY A 491 -31.84 -9.84 -5.66
CA GLY A 491 -31.35 -9.29 -6.94
C GLY A 491 -30.08 -8.43 -6.75
N CYS A 492 -30.14 -7.45 -5.86
CA CYS A 492 -28.99 -6.56 -5.55
C CYS A 492 -27.78 -7.32 -5.00
N LEU A 493 -28.01 -8.29 -4.11
CA LEU A 493 -26.92 -9.07 -3.53
C LEU A 493 -26.27 -10.03 -4.56
N ARG A 494 -27.05 -10.59 -5.51
CA ARG A 494 -26.44 -11.33 -6.63
C ARG A 494 -25.66 -10.42 -7.56
N LEU A 495 -26.17 -9.23 -7.87
CA LEU A 495 -25.47 -8.23 -8.67
C LEU A 495 -24.17 -7.84 -8.00
N SER A 496 -24.16 -7.57 -6.69
CA SER A 496 -22.93 -7.23 -5.96
C SER A 496 -21.87 -8.32 -6.08
N GLN A 497 -22.23 -9.60 -5.99
CA GLN A 497 -21.27 -10.70 -6.17
C GLN A 497 -20.72 -10.78 -7.61
N ALA A 498 -21.54 -10.47 -8.60
CA ALA A 498 -21.09 -10.39 -9.99
C ALA A 498 -20.11 -9.22 -10.20
N ILE A 499 -20.42 -8.05 -9.64
CA ILE A 499 -19.53 -6.87 -9.64
C ILE A 499 -18.19 -7.23 -8.98
N ARG A 500 -18.20 -7.82 -7.77
CA ARG A 500 -17.00 -8.27 -7.09
C ARG A 500 -16.13 -9.18 -7.97
N SER A 501 -16.76 -10.15 -8.60
CA SER A 501 -16.04 -11.08 -9.49
C SER A 501 -15.45 -10.37 -10.70
N ARG A 502 -16.16 -9.38 -11.24
CA ARG A 502 -15.69 -8.54 -12.34
C ARG A 502 -14.52 -7.67 -11.93
N ILE A 503 -14.58 -7.00 -10.76
CA ILE A 503 -13.47 -6.21 -10.22
C ILE A 503 -12.20 -7.05 -10.12
N LEU A 504 -12.29 -8.24 -9.51
CA LEU A 504 -11.13 -9.11 -9.37
C LEU A 504 -10.57 -9.58 -10.72
N ALA A 505 -11.44 -9.90 -11.67
CA ALA A 505 -11.03 -10.32 -13.01
C ALA A 505 -10.39 -9.18 -13.81
N THR A 506 -10.83 -7.94 -13.62
CA THR A 506 -10.37 -6.77 -14.38
C THR A 506 -9.13 -6.12 -13.77
N PHE A 507 -9.15 -5.86 -12.45
CA PHE A 507 -8.12 -5.05 -11.78
C PHE A 507 -6.99 -5.84 -11.12
N TRP A 508 -7.13 -7.17 -10.96
CA TRP A 508 -6.06 -8.03 -10.44
C TRP A 508 -5.45 -8.84 -11.58
N PRO A 509 -4.44 -8.32 -12.30
CA PRO A 509 -3.78 -9.07 -13.34
C PRO A 509 -3.15 -10.34 -12.79
N SER A 510 -3.35 -11.45 -13.49
CA SER A 510 -2.78 -12.73 -13.13
C SER A 510 -2.45 -13.55 -14.37
N THR A 511 -1.30 -14.20 -14.33
CA THR A 511 -0.90 -15.18 -15.35
C THR A 511 -1.56 -16.55 -15.12
N GLN A 512 -2.20 -16.74 -13.98
CA GLN A 512 -2.96 -17.95 -13.68
C GLN A 512 -4.20 -18.07 -14.60
N PRO A 513 -4.53 -19.29 -15.07
CA PRO A 513 -5.75 -19.47 -15.84
C PRO A 513 -6.97 -19.04 -14.99
N PRO A 514 -7.99 -18.43 -15.64
CA PRO A 514 -9.20 -18.05 -14.93
C PRO A 514 -9.84 -19.25 -14.23
N VAL A 515 -10.31 -19.03 -13.01
CA VAL A 515 -11.07 -20.06 -12.29
C VAL A 515 -12.33 -20.40 -13.12
N ALA A 516 -12.67 -21.68 -13.19
CA ALA A 516 -13.86 -22.13 -13.93
C ALA A 516 -15.11 -21.37 -13.42
N GLY A 517 -15.83 -20.72 -14.35
CA GLY A 517 -16.99 -19.89 -14.03
C GLY A 517 -16.67 -18.41 -13.75
N ALA A 518 -15.41 -17.99 -13.78
CA ALA A 518 -15.07 -16.58 -13.72
C ALA A 518 -15.62 -15.82 -14.95
N PRO A 519 -16.02 -14.54 -14.80
CA PRO A 519 -16.48 -13.73 -15.92
C PRO A 519 -15.38 -13.63 -16.99
N ALA A 520 -15.78 -13.73 -18.26
CA ALA A 520 -14.85 -13.50 -19.37
C ALA A 520 -14.35 -12.04 -19.33
N VAL A 521 -13.04 -11.86 -19.33
CA VAL A 521 -12.43 -10.53 -19.42
C VAL A 521 -12.50 -10.07 -20.88
N PRO A 522 -12.91 -8.83 -21.17
CA PRO A 522 -12.86 -8.29 -22.52
C PRO A 522 -11.46 -8.41 -23.13
N PHE A 523 -11.37 -8.65 -24.44
CA PHE A 523 -10.09 -8.90 -25.11
C PHE A 523 -9.06 -7.79 -24.88
N SER A 524 -9.48 -6.52 -24.89
CA SER A 524 -8.63 -5.37 -24.59
C SER A 524 -8.01 -5.45 -23.19
N PHE A 525 -8.78 -5.85 -22.19
CA PHE A 525 -8.31 -6.02 -20.82
C PHE A 525 -7.38 -7.24 -20.67
N ALA A 526 -7.69 -8.34 -21.35
CA ALA A 526 -6.85 -9.53 -21.37
C ALA A 526 -5.44 -9.24 -21.91
N GLN A 527 -5.33 -8.43 -22.96
CA GLN A 527 -4.04 -7.99 -23.48
C GLN A 527 -3.27 -7.13 -22.46
N GLN A 528 -3.94 -6.21 -21.78
CA GLN A 528 -3.34 -5.36 -20.77
C GLN A 528 -2.88 -6.19 -19.56
N GLN A 529 -3.70 -7.09 -19.07
CA GLN A 529 -3.34 -8.00 -17.99
C GLN A 529 -2.12 -8.84 -18.32
N SER A 530 -2.04 -9.39 -19.54
CA SER A 530 -0.88 -10.19 -19.95
C SER A 530 0.42 -9.38 -20.01
N SER A 531 0.34 -8.07 -20.24
CA SER A 531 1.50 -7.18 -20.25
C SER A 531 1.98 -6.78 -18.84
N VAL A 532 1.10 -6.79 -17.83
CA VAL A 532 1.43 -6.49 -16.44
C VAL A 532 1.97 -7.73 -15.71
N GLY A 533 1.51 -8.92 -16.06
CA GLY A 533 1.81 -10.16 -15.35
C GLY A 533 1.00 -10.28 -14.05
N ASP A 534 1.56 -10.96 -13.03
CA ASP A 534 0.92 -11.07 -11.72
C ASP A 534 1.12 -9.77 -10.93
N ALA A 535 0.03 -9.13 -10.54
CA ALA A 535 0.07 -7.93 -9.73
C ALA A 535 0.12 -8.27 -8.24
N SER A 536 0.76 -7.38 -7.48
CA SER A 536 0.74 -7.44 -6.02
C SER A 536 -0.38 -6.61 -5.39
N TYR A 537 -1.20 -5.94 -6.21
CA TYR A 537 -2.31 -5.08 -5.81
C TYR A 537 -3.29 -4.92 -6.97
N LEU A 538 -4.49 -4.39 -6.70
CA LEU A 538 -5.43 -4.00 -7.74
C LEU A 538 -4.95 -2.73 -8.44
N LEU A 539 -4.98 -2.72 -9.77
CA LEU A 539 -4.59 -1.58 -10.59
C LEU A 539 -5.52 -0.38 -10.34
N ALA A 540 -4.99 0.85 -10.48
CA ALA A 540 -5.76 2.05 -10.18
C ALA A 540 -6.90 2.33 -11.19
N GLU A 541 -6.66 2.04 -12.47
CA GLU A 541 -7.54 2.38 -13.56
C GLU A 541 -7.36 1.41 -14.73
N ILE A 542 -8.45 1.06 -15.38
CA ILE A 542 -8.47 0.26 -16.61
C ILE A 542 -9.37 0.96 -17.63
N THR A 543 -8.86 1.18 -18.84
CA THR A 543 -9.62 1.68 -19.98
C THR A 543 -9.55 0.68 -21.14
N PRO A 544 -10.38 0.79 -22.17
CA PRO A 544 -10.25 -0.06 -23.36
C PRO A 544 -8.90 0.07 -24.09
N PHE A 545 -8.15 1.12 -23.82
CA PHE A 545 -6.92 1.47 -24.57
C PHE A 545 -5.66 1.46 -23.70
N SER A 546 -5.80 1.51 -22.36
CA SER A 546 -4.69 1.63 -21.44
C SER A 546 -5.06 1.13 -20.04
N PHE A 547 -4.05 0.99 -19.19
CA PHE A 547 -4.23 0.74 -17.76
C PHE A 547 -3.28 1.63 -16.96
N ASN A 548 -3.64 1.95 -15.73
CA ASN A 548 -2.78 2.63 -14.80
C ASN A 548 -2.28 1.63 -13.76
N TRP A 549 -0.98 1.33 -13.82
CA TRP A 549 -0.31 0.36 -12.96
C TRP A 549 0.05 0.90 -11.57
N ARG A 550 -0.19 2.19 -11.32
CA ARG A 550 0.09 2.78 -10.02
C ARG A 550 -0.80 2.17 -8.95
N CYS A 551 -0.29 2.12 -7.73
CA CYS A 551 -1.06 1.66 -6.60
C CYS A 551 -1.95 2.81 -6.08
N ASP A 552 -3.25 2.72 -6.34
CA ASP A 552 -4.26 3.52 -5.64
C ASP A 552 -4.42 2.93 -4.24
N VAL A 553 -3.87 3.62 -3.24
CA VAL A 553 -3.85 3.12 -1.87
C VAL A 553 -5.26 3.06 -1.28
N LEU A 554 -6.08 4.09 -1.53
CA LEU A 554 -7.45 4.12 -1.02
C LEU A 554 -8.30 3.00 -1.63
N GLY A 555 -8.23 2.82 -2.96
CA GLY A 555 -8.95 1.76 -3.65
C GLY A 555 -8.58 0.36 -3.14
N ASN A 556 -7.30 0.07 -2.95
CA ASN A 556 -6.81 -1.21 -2.43
C ASN A 556 -7.20 -1.45 -0.96
N VAL A 557 -7.08 -0.43 -0.11
CA VAL A 557 -7.49 -0.50 1.30
C VAL A 557 -9.00 -0.75 1.41
N GLN A 558 -9.81 0.01 0.67
CA GLN A 558 -11.26 -0.16 0.64
C GLN A 558 -11.69 -1.52 0.07
N ALA A 559 -10.97 -2.05 -0.93
CA ALA A 559 -11.27 -3.35 -1.50
C ALA A 559 -11.21 -4.48 -0.46
N PHE A 560 -10.29 -4.42 0.50
CA PHE A 560 -10.23 -5.39 1.59
C PHE A 560 -11.25 -5.11 2.69
N ILE A 561 -11.37 -3.87 3.14
CA ILE A 561 -12.33 -3.50 4.18
C ILE A 561 -13.76 -3.85 3.75
N SER A 562 -14.07 -3.75 2.46
CA SER A 562 -15.37 -4.06 1.87
C SER A 562 -15.51 -5.51 1.37
N ASN A 563 -14.56 -6.42 1.63
CA ASN A 563 -14.57 -7.83 1.19
C ASN A 563 -14.53 -8.08 -0.33
N VAL A 564 -14.05 -7.14 -1.11
CA VAL A 564 -13.70 -7.39 -2.50
C VAL A 564 -12.47 -8.28 -2.57
N LEU A 565 -11.39 -7.93 -1.85
CA LEU A 565 -10.21 -8.78 -1.70
C LEU A 565 -10.42 -9.83 -0.60
N ASP A 566 -9.90 -11.03 -0.85
CA ASP A 566 -9.64 -12.02 0.20
C ASP A 566 -8.37 -11.68 1.00
N ALA A 567 -8.18 -12.39 2.12
CA ALA A 567 -7.06 -12.14 3.03
C ALA A 567 -5.68 -12.37 2.38
N ASP A 568 -5.55 -13.32 1.46
CA ASP A 568 -4.26 -13.64 0.84
C ASP A 568 -3.83 -12.55 -0.15
N ARG A 569 -4.76 -12.10 -1.00
CA ARG A 569 -4.53 -10.95 -1.88
C ARG A 569 -4.29 -9.67 -1.08
N ALA A 570 -5.03 -9.47 -0.01
CA ALA A 570 -4.85 -8.32 0.88
C ALA A 570 -3.47 -8.32 1.57
N ARG A 571 -2.98 -9.49 2.02
CA ARG A 571 -1.60 -9.63 2.54
C ARG A 571 -0.56 -9.32 1.48
N THR A 572 -0.79 -9.75 0.24
CA THR A 572 0.10 -9.45 -0.89
C THR A 572 0.14 -7.94 -1.17
N ALA A 573 -1.02 -7.28 -1.21
CA ALA A 573 -1.11 -5.83 -1.36
C ALA A 573 -0.47 -5.08 -0.19
N PHE A 574 -0.68 -5.56 1.04
CA PHE A 574 -0.04 -5.02 2.23
C PHE A 574 1.49 -5.07 2.14
N LYS A 575 2.05 -6.23 1.79
CA LYS A 575 3.50 -6.39 1.63
C LYS A 575 4.08 -5.41 0.62
N PHE A 576 3.41 -5.22 -0.51
CA PHE A 576 3.83 -4.24 -1.51
C PHE A 576 3.76 -2.82 -0.94
N MET A 577 2.59 -2.38 -0.49
CA MET A 577 2.37 -1.03 0.02
C MET A 577 3.31 -0.67 1.16
N TRP A 578 3.52 -1.60 2.07
CA TRP A 578 4.47 -1.44 3.16
C TRP A 578 5.92 -1.37 2.66
N GLY A 579 6.31 -2.27 1.78
CA GLY A 579 7.67 -2.36 1.24
C GLY A 579 8.10 -1.12 0.47
N VAL A 580 7.16 -0.40 -0.16
CA VAL A 580 7.44 0.88 -0.83
C VAL A 580 7.28 2.10 0.09
N GLY A 581 6.92 1.90 1.36
CA GLY A 581 6.87 2.94 2.38
C GLY A 581 5.76 3.96 2.23
N ILE A 582 4.54 3.53 1.79
CA ILE A 582 3.40 4.45 1.66
C ILE A 582 3.01 5.14 2.96
N ASN A 583 3.40 4.57 4.09
CA ASN A 583 3.11 5.01 5.46
C ASN A 583 4.26 5.83 6.09
N GLU A 584 5.24 6.25 5.29
CA GLU A 584 6.37 7.06 5.75
C GLU A 584 6.37 8.46 5.13
N PRO A 585 6.65 9.51 5.91
CA PRO A 585 6.86 9.50 7.38
C PRO A 585 5.57 9.34 8.18
N TYR A 586 4.40 9.46 7.54
CA TYR A 586 3.08 9.33 8.16
C TYR A 586 2.12 8.53 7.27
N PRO A 587 1.13 7.82 7.83
CA PRO A 587 0.12 7.12 7.05
C PRO A 587 -0.91 8.10 6.46
N VAL A 588 -1.24 8.00 5.16
CA VAL A 588 -0.57 7.28 4.07
C VAL A 588 -0.61 8.16 2.83
N VAL A 589 0.35 7.97 1.93
CA VAL A 589 0.23 8.57 0.60
C VAL A 589 -0.94 7.94 -0.15
N ASN A 590 -1.64 8.73 -0.95
CA ASN A 590 -2.83 8.23 -1.66
C ASN A 590 -2.50 7.45 -2.93
N LEU A 591 -1.34 7.68 -3.54
CA LEU A 591 -0.90 7.09 -4.80
C LEU A 591 0.59 6.78 -4.78
N TYR A 592 0.99 5.60 -5.28
CA TYR A 592 2.40 5.24 -5.42
C TYR A 592 2.68 4.51 -6.74
N PRO A 593 3.79 4.86 -7.42
CA PRO A 593 4.56 6.10 -7.26
C PRO A 593 3.76 7.31 -7.75
N PRO A 594 4.10 8.54 -7.33
CA PRO A 594 3.47 9.74 -7.88
C PRO A 594 3.83 9.93 -9.36
N VAL A 595 2.88 10.51 -10.12
CA VAL A 595 3.06 10.81 -11.55
C VAL A 595 4.06 11.94 -11.72
N GLN A 596 5.11 11.71 -12.53
CA GLN A 596 6.14 12.70 -12.81
C GLN A 596 5.84 13.46 -14.12
N ALA A 597 6.34 14.67 -14.22
CA ALA A 597 6.31 15.38 -15.49
C ALA A 597 7.10 14.58 -16.56
N GLY A 598 6.42 14.21 -17.63
CA GLY A 598 6.98 13.36 -18.69
C GLY A 598 6.51 11.90 -18.66
N ASP A 599 5.86 11.45 -17.57
CA ASP A 599 5.18 10.16 -17.58
C ASP A 599 4.00 10.16 -18.57
N PRO A 600 3.64 9.01 -19.16
CA PRO A 600 2.53 8.93 -20.13
C PRO A 600 1.18 9.36 -19.57
N ASP A 601 0.98 9.19 -18.26
CA ASP A 601 -0.23 9.56 -17.52
C ASP A 601 -0.16 10.98 -16.91
N TRP A 602 0.92 11.76 -17.20
CA TRP A 602 0.98 13.16 -16.82
C TRP A 602 -0.07 13.98 -17.56
N ARG A 603 -0.78 14.84 -16.85
CA ARG A 603 -1.73 15.79 -17.43
C ARG A 603 -1.26 17.23 -17.20
N PRO A 604 -1.30 18.12 -18.22
CA PRO A 604 -0.87 19.51 -18.05
C PRO A 604 -1.60 20.26 -16.94
N TYR A 605 -2.86 19.92 -16.66
CA TYR A 605 -3.65 20.55 -15.61
C TYR A 605 -3.24 20.19 -14.19
N TYR A 606 -2.32 19.23 -13.98
CA TYR A 606 -1.74 18.95 -12.65
C TYR A 606 -0.95 20.12 -12.09
N THR A 607 -0.51 21.03 -12.95
CA THR A 607 0.19 22.25 -12.54
C THR A 607 -0.75 23.39 -12.14
N VAL A 608 -2.06 23.27 -12.37
CA VAL A 608 -3.03 24.27 -11.97
C VAL A 608 -2.96 24.46 -10.46
N ASN A 609 -2.75 25.69 -10.04
CA ASN A 609 -2.52 26.07 -8.63
C ASN A 609 -1.40 25.26 -7.94
N LEU A 610 -0.51 24.59 -8.71
CA LEU A 610 0.54 23.70 -8.20
C LEU A 610 -0.01 22.56 -7.33
N LEU A 611 -1.26 22.16 -7.57
CA LEU A 611 -2.02 21.30 -6.66
C LEU A 611 -1.57 19.83 -6.75
N ASN A 612 -1.46 19.30 -7.98
CA ASN A 612 -1.12 17.89 -8.21
C ASN A 612 0.34 17.67 -8.67
N LEU A 613 1.29 18.41 -8.12
CA LEU A 613 2.70 18.13 -8.29
C LEU A 613 3.09 16.83 -7.56
N PRO A 614 4.18 16.13 -7.96
CA PRO A 614 4.60 14.90 -7.29
C PRO A 614 4.81 15.09 -5.78
N GLY A 615 4.11 14.29 -4.97
CA GLY A 615 4.09 14.37 -3.52
C GLY A 615 3.08 15.39 -2.94
N HIS A 616 2.24 15.98 -3.79
CA HIS A 616 1.18 16.91 -3.42
C HIS A 616 -0.20 16.28 -3.62
N TYR A 617 -1.16 16.72 -2.85
CA TYR A 617 -2.60 16.50 -2.99
C TYR A 617 -2.92 15.08 -3.49
N HIS A 618 -3.57 14.92 -4.65
CA HIS A 618 -3.91 13.59 -5.18
C HIS A 618 -2.76 12.89 -5.90
N ASN A 619 -1.63 13.55 -6.12
CA ASN A 619 -0.44 12.97 -6.73
C ASN A 619 0.60 12.55 -5.68
N GLY A 620 0.20 11.69 -4.77
CA GLY A 620 1.08 11.13 -3.73
C GLY A 620 1.21 12.00 -2.48
N GLY A 621 0.25 12.87 -2.18
CA GLY A 621 0.12 13.53 -0.88
C GLY A 621 -0.31 12.55 0.22
N ILE A 622 0.01 12.84 1.47
CA ILE A 622 -0.44 12.05 2.63
C ILE A 622 -1.82 12.54 3.05
N TRP A 623 -2.77 11.60 3.16
CA TRP A 623 -4.15 11.87 3.55
C TRP A 623 -4.49 11.18 4.86
N PRO A 624 -4.62 11.91 5.98
CA PRO A 624 -4.89 11.30 7.28
C PRO A 624 -6.17 10.49 7.35
N PHE A 625 -7.21 10.84 6.56
CA PHE A 625 -8.44 10.04 6.54
C PHE A 625 -8.20 8.64 5.95
N ILE A 626 -7.37 8.53 4.90
CA ILE A 626 -6.95 7.22 4.37
C ILE A 626 -6.08 6.50 5.41
N GLY A 627 -5.27 7.26 6.16
CA GLY A 627 -4.48 6.73 7.28
C GLY A 627 -5.32 5.99 8.31
N GLY A 628 -6.52 6.50 8.65
CA GLY A 628 -7.43 5.77 9.55
C GLY A 628 -7.97 4.47 8.93
N MET A 629 -8.27 4.47 7.64
CA MET A 629 -8.68 3.25 6.91
C MET A 629 -7.50 2.28 6.79
N TRP A 630 -6.27 2.75 6.60
CA TRP A 630 -5.06 1.94 6.61
C TRP A 630 -4.84 1.22 7.94
N VAL A 631 -5.02 1.90 9.07
CA VAL A 631 -4.96 1.28 10.40
C VAL A 631 -5.97 0.14 10.53
N ARG A 632 -7.21 0.35 10.08
CA ARG A 632 -8.27 -0.67 10.07
C ARG A 632 -7.95 -1.83 9.14
N PHE A 633 -7.42 -1.56 7.96
CA PHE A 633 -6.96 -2.58 7.03
C PHE A 633 -5.92 -3.51 7.67
N ILE A 634 -4.92 -2.96 8.35
CA ILE A 634 -3.87 -3.72 9.05
C ILE A 634 -4.48 -4.52 10.21
N HIS A 635 -5.37 -3.92 10.99
CA HIS A 635 -6.06 -4.59 12.08
C HIS A 635 -6.85 -5.82 11.58
N ARG A 636 -7.61 -5.68 10.50
CA ARG A 636 -8.39 -6.78 9.89
C ARG A 636 -7.52 -7.86 9.25
N LEU A 637 -6.25 -7.60 8.97
CA LEU A 637 -5.25 -8.62 8.61
C LEU A 637 -4.74 -9.43 9.81
N GLY A 638 -5.14 -9.08 11.04
CA GLY A 638 -4.67 -9.68 12.28
C GLY A 638 -3.32 -9.15 12.77
N LEU A 639 -2.81 -8.06 12.18
CA LEU A 639 -1.52 -7.47 12.52
C LEU A 639 -1.68 -6.37 13.59
N TYR A 640 -2.15 -6.76 14.77
CA TYR A 640 -2.62 -5.84 15.82
C TYR A 640 -1.56 -4.85 16.30
N GLU A 641 -0.33 -5.32 16.57
CA GLU A 641 0.76 -4.44 17.03
C GLU A 641 1.15 -3.42 15.96
N VAL A 642 1.19 -3.85 14.69
CA VAL A 642 1.46 -2.96 13.56
C VAL A 642 0.36 -1.90 13.44
N ALA A 643 -0.89 -2.29 13.58
CA ALA A 643 -2.02 -1.36 13.55
C ALA A 643 -1.92 -0.31 14.66
N CYS A 644 -1.50 -0.69 15.87
CA CYS A 644 -1.28 0.24 16.98
C CYS A 644 -0.14 1.23 16.69
N ARG A 645 0.96 0.78 16.09
CA ARG A 645 2.07 1.64 15.69
C ARG A 645 1.65 2.63 14.59
N GLU A 646 0.89 2.18 13.62
CA GLU A 646 0.36 3.05 12.57
C GLU A 646 -0.68 4.04 13.13
N LEU A 647 -1.50 3.64 14.11
CA LEU A 647 -2.38 4.56 14.81
C LEU A 647 -1.60 5.64 15.58
N LEU A 648 -0.46 5.29 16.17
CA LEU A 648 0.44 6.28 16.79
C LEU A 648 0.97 7.29 15.77
N LYS A 649 1.44 6.84 14.59
CA LYS A 649 1.85 7.74 13.51
C LYS A 649 0.69 8.60 13.01
N LEU A 650 -0.51 8.04 12.95
CA LEU A 650 -1.72 8.77 12.60
C LEU A 650 -2.06 9.84 13.65
N ALA A 651 -1.88 9.56 14.94
CA ALA A 651 -1.99 10.56 15.98
C ALA A 651 -0.96 11.69 15.81
N GLN A 652 0.29 11.33 15.49
CA GLN A 652 1.36 12.30 15.25
C GLN A 652 1.06 13.22 14.07
N VAL A 653 0.58 12.71 12.93
CA VAL A 653 0.24 13.54 11.77
C VAL A 653 -0.99 14.42 12.03
N ASN A 654 -1.99 13.93 12.75
CA ASN A 654 -3.16 14.72 13.14
C ASN A 654 -2.84 15.79 14.18
N ARG A 655 -1.76 15.58 14.96
CA ARG A 655 -1.23 16.59 15.88
C ARG A 655 -0.57 17.76 15.16
N LEU A 656 -0.08 17.57 13.94
CA LEU A 656 0.51 18.65 13.15
C LEU A 656 -0.53 19.75 12.91
N GLY A 657 -0.06 20.99 12.91
CA GLY A 657 -0.88 22.13 12.59
C GLY A 657 -0.10 23.30 12.04
N LYS A 658 -0.79 24.20 11.37
CA LYS A 658 -0.24 25.46 10.85
C LYS A 658 -0.24 26.54 11.93
N ASN A 659 -1.27 26.55 12.79
CA ASN A 659 -1.49 27.57 13.81
C ASN A 659 -1.50 27.00 15.22
N GLN A 660 -1.94 25.77 15.40
CA GLN A 660 -2.00 25.09 16.69
C GLN A 660 -1.85 23.57 16.55
N GLU A 661 -1.62 22.86 17.64
CA GLU A 661 -1.62 21.40 17.61
C GLU A 661 -3.05 20.84 17.39
N TRP A 662 -3.12 19.64 16.84
CA TRP A 662 -4.35 18.87 16.62
C TRP A 662 -5.34 19.54 15.65
N GLU A 663 -4.81 20.03 14.53
CA GLU A 663 -5.63 20.65 13.48
C GLU A 663 -6.33 19.65 12.56
N PHE A 664 -6.00 18.37 12.59
CA PHE A 664 -6.61 17.38 11.69
C PHE A 664 -6.68 17.89 10.25
N ASN A 665 -5.52 18.14 9.68
CA ASN A 665 -5.41 18.76 8.38
C ASN A 665 -5.98 17.88 7.26
N GLU A 666 -6.35 18.49 6.16
CA GLU A 666 -6.89 17.83 4.98
C GLU A 666 -5.88 16.84 4.39
N TRP A 667 -4.68 17.33 4.10
CA TRP A 667 -3.57 16.53 3.63
C TRP A 667 -2.23 17.09 4.09
N VAL A 668 -1.18 16.31 3.90
CA VAL A 668 0.18 16.65 4.28
C VAL A 668 1.11 16.39 3.10
N HIS A 669 2.02 17.30 2.85
CA HIS A 669 3.01 17.16 1.78
C HIS A 669 3.96 15.98 2.08
N SER A 670 3.99 14.96 1.21
CA SER A 670 4.64 13.69 1.51
C SER A 670 6.17 13.78 1.74
N ARG A 671 6.84 14.74 1.11
CA ARG A 671 8.30 14.89 1.24
C ARG A 671 8.74 15.75 2.42
N THR A 672 7.94 16.75 2.79
CA THR A 672 8.32 17.73 3.83
C THR A 672 7.61 17.56 5.16
N GLY A 673 6.53 16.74 5.20
CA GLY A 673 5.68 16.61 6.36
C GLY A 673 4.87 17.88 6.70
N ARG A 674 4.82 18.87 5.78
CA ARG A 674 4.11 20.13 6.02
C ARG A 674 2.60 19.91 5.91
N PRO A 675 1.79 20.33 6.92
CA PRO A 675 0.34 20.29 6.84
C PRO A 675 -0.18 21.27 5.78
N MET A 676 -1.15 20.81 5.00
CA MET A 676 -1.69 21.48 3.83
C MET A 676 -3.24 21.42 3.86
N GLY A 677 -3.87 22.08 2.89
CA GLY A 677 -5.33 22.12 2.79
C GLY A 677 -5.99 22.87 3.95
N LYS A 678 -7.23 22.53 4.26
CA LYS A 678 -8.00 23.11 5.36
C LYS A 678 -7.75 22.36 6.67
N CYS A 679 -7.86 23.06 7.80
CA CYS A 679 -7.76 22.45 9.13
C CYS A 679 -9.13 22.04 9.68
N PHE A 680 -9.11 21.18 10.71
CA PHE A 680 -10.29 20.59 11.35
C PHE A 680 -11.21 19.89 10.33
N GLN A 681 -10.61 19.02 9.51
CA GLN A 681 -11.33 18.23 8.54
C GLN A 681 -12.18 17.14 9.22
N ALA A 682 -13.46 17.11 8.87
CA ALA A 682 -14.41 16.17 9.44
C ALA A 682 -14.03 14.71 9.18
N TRP A 683 -13.64 14.38 7.94
CA TRP A 683 -13.24 13.01 7.59
C TRP A 683 -11.91 12.58 8.23
N SER A 684 -10.93 13.49 8.42
CA SER A 684 -9.68 13.16 9.12
C SER A 684 -9.95 12.84 10.59
N ALA A 685 -10.79 13.64 11.25
CA ALA A 685 -11.19 13.40 12.63
C ALA A 685 -12.04 12.13 12.78
N SER A 686 -13.03 11.91 11.92
CA SER A 686 -13.93 10.75 11.98
C SER A 686 -13.21 9.45 11.68
N SER A 687 -12.29 9.43 10.70
CA SER A 687 -11.51 8.25 10.36
C SER A 687 -10.54 7.86 11.49
N TYR A 688 -9.96 8.83 12.18
CA TYR A 688 -9.16 8.58 13.39
C TYR A 688 -10.00 7.97 14.52
N ILE A 689 -11.20 8.53 14.77
CA ILE A 689 -12.16 7.99 15.76
C ILE A 689 -12.51 6.54 15.41
N HIS A 690 -12.85 6.28 14.15
CA HIS A 690 -13.22 4.94 13.69
C HIS A 690 -12.08 3.94 13.87
N ALA A 691 -10.84 4.31 13.51
CA ALA A 691 -9.67 3.46 13.72
C ALA A 691 -9.47 3.13 15.21
N CYS A 692 -9.57 4.13 16.09
CA CYS A 692 -9.48 3.93 17.53
C CYS A 692 -10.57 2.98 18.05
N GLN A 693 -11.80 3.09 17.56
CA GLN A 693 -12.91 2.24 17.99
C GLN A 693 -12.79 0.82 17.48
N GLU A 694 -12.39 0.63 16.23
CA GLU A 694 -12.26 -0.69 15.62
C GLU A 694 -11.14 -1.53 16.28
N LEU A 695 -10.04 -0.91 16.69
CA LEU A 695 -8.95 -1.61 17.38
C LEU A 695 -9.33 -2.21 18.75
N GLN A 696 -10.49 -1.85 19.29
CA GLN A 696 -11.02 -2.47 20.53
C GLN A 696 -11.67 -3.83 20.28
N ILE A 697 -12.04 -4.12 19.03
CA ILE A 697 -12.80 -5.30 18.65
C ILE A 697 -11.83 -6.30 18.02
N ASN A 698 -11.96 -7.58 18.37
CA ASN A 698 -11.19 -8.62 17.70
C ASN A 698 -11.56 -8.66 16.21
N ALA A 699 -10.58 -8.76 15.32
CA ALA A 699 -10.78 -8.73 13.88
C ALA A 699 -11.79 -9.78 13.39
N ASP A 700 -11.83 -10.96 14.05
CA ASP A 700 -12.77 -12.05 13.72
C ASP A 700 -14.23 -11.73 14.08
N GLN A 701 -14.46 -10.69 14.89
CA GLN A 701 -15.78 -10.26 15.34
C GLN A 701 -16.30 -9.03 14.57
N LEU A 702 -15.48 -8.47 13.67
CA LEU A 702 -15.89 -7.33 12.86
C LEU A 702 -16.88 -7.78 11.80
N ASP A 703 -18.09 -7.20 11.87
CA ASP A 703 -19.03 -7.32 10.76
C ASP A 703 -18.40 -6.73 9.51
N HIS A 704 -18.54 -7.45 8.43
CA HIS A 704 -18.11 -6.96 7.13
C HIS A 704 -19.00 -5.78 6.72
N GLU A 705 -18.39 -4.66 6.42
CA GLU A 705 -19.05 -3.44 5.96
C GLU A 705 -19.66 -3.57 4.57
#